data_6d173ed2d13bf89d1d38b8ab6a3b447d
#
_entry.id   6d173ed2d13bf89d1d38b8ab6a3b447d
#
_cell.length_a   1.000
_cell.length_b   1.000
_cell.length_c   1.000
_cell.angle_alpha   90.00
_cell.angle_beta   90.00
_cell.angle_gamma   90.00
#
_symmetry.space_group_name_H-M   'P 1'
#
loop_
_entity.id
_entity.type
_entity.pdbx_description
1 polymer ?
#
loop_
_entity_poly.entity_id
_entity_poly.type
_entity_poly.pdbx_seq_one_letter_code
_entity_poly.pdbx_strand_id
1 'polypeptide(L)'
;MKFPYLRPASRCAMIALIAAMAAGNTYAAKKKTDDAPQQRIKSEYQFKLKQGTPEGMSRYSLTLYPYLDSKVLTLQGHQVADVGNPITQIVFNPSGVNFAAITRDKKGRTEAALFDPREENKRLDKFKTKRLGNPSAFAYTPDARMMILATDSAIVYKLDPKERKPINRIKAGITPTVMLMSPNGYYLAMTDGHNIKVFNFEEGNERKAWRLDETVNGIIFSEDSSMFGILTDDGLLTIYDTRNFSLKQTVDDLGQALAAAFNFDGKYVAVATSPNVIDVINLLRENERDIVDVPGGVLSDLLFLPDAQGNTLMAYNVADGVNAKRMYGLEPYYGKLMADEVAERMNEWLKMMPGESMADYQARVNDKTRAAQQRLFEDEISTNLANNLLSMSAVTLGKYDRANQLLEVDFTNMPSILLPVPETDLGSFTNGDDLQFSDAKYGIMPNDNFELIYAKVYNKANGKSYLFDNLERRPLSFMEGDDNVVSLEIIQQQQMEEMKLQEIRQQVIEEAKSQNVISDHTNITVDSKVSPEYDANGNRILNYEVKFSYEVEPEFSVVEDFGPGKYHVDESGAASSMLAIVKEAFEGDFAQYIKDGKKLRVNIYGTADATPIIRTIAYDGAYGDFEDEPVRQNGQLTGITVTSKTGIKENPQLALLRAAGVRNFLQNNVQNLNRMNADYNYIIDVSEDRGSAFRRITVEFTFVDVF
;
A
#
# COMPACT_ATOMS: atom_id res chain seq x y z
N MET A 1 35.57 -20.06 -22.11
CA MET A 1 36.01 -18.74 -21.72
C MET A 1 35.22 -18.38 -20.46
N LYS A 2 35.89 -18.23 -19.35
CA LYS A 2 35.24 -17.85 -18.09
C LYS A 2 34.83 -16.35 -18.21
N PHE A 3 33.53 -16.09 -18.27
CA PHE A 3 33.03 -14.73 -18.13
C PHE A 3 33.31 -14.24 -16.71
N PRO A 4 33.80 -13.01 -16.52
CA PRO A 4 33.97 -12.46 -15.19
C PRO A 4 32.58 -12.24 -14.59
N TYR A 5 32.41 -12.65 -13.36
CA TYR A 5 31.26 -12.51 -12.49
C TYR A 5 30.43 -11.25 -12.76
N LEU A 6 29.29 -11.41 -13.39
CA LEU A 6 28.23 -10.41 -13.32
C LEU A 6 27.63 -10.49 -11.92
N ARG A 7 27.91 -9.51 -11.12
CA ARG A 7 27.24 -9.34 -9.84
C ARG A 7 25.77 -9.01 -10.14
N PRO A 8 24.82 -9.49 -9.37
CA PRO A 8 23.44 -8.99 -9.43
C PRO A 8 23.45 -7.56 -8.91
N ALA A 9 23.84 -6.66 -9.76
CA ALA A 9 23.74 -5.25 -9.50
C ALA A 9 22.44 -4.82 -10.15
N SER A 10 21.63 -4.16 -9.44
CA SER A 10 20.39 -3.50 -9.83
C SER A 10 19.62 -4.15 -11.01
N ARG A 11 18.34 -4.14 -10.97
CA ARG A 11 17.44 -4.58 -12.06
C ARG A 11 17.90 -4.11 -13.46
N CYS A 12 18.63 -3.00 -13.53
CA CYS A 12 19.21 -2.46 -14.75
C CYS A 12 20.38 -3.26 -15.33
N ALA A 13 21.15 -4.02 -14.51
CA ALA A 13 22.30 -4.77 -15.00
C ALA A 13 21.89 -5.89 -15.97
N MET A 14 20.74 -6.48 -15.71
CA MET A 14 20.20 -7.56 -16.50
C MET A 14 19.67 -7.12 -17.86
N ILE A 15 19.09 -5.93 -17.92
CA ILE A 15 18.52 -5.35 -19.15
C ILE A 15 19.62 -5.07 -20.18
N ALA A 16 20.75 -4.55 -19.74
CA ALA A 16 21.88 -4.29 -20.65
C ALA A 16 22.47 -5.57 -21.26
N LEU A 17 22.46 -6.68 -20.50
CA LEU A 17 22.94 -7.97 -21.01
C LEU A 17 21.98 -8.58 -22.03
N ILE A 18 20.68 -8.40 -21.83
CA ILE A 18 19.63 -8.95 -22.71
C ILE A 18 19.55 -8.16 -24.01
N ALA A 19 19.73 -6.85 -23.97
CA ALA A 19 19.80 -6.05 -25.20
C ALA A 19 20.96 -6.49 -26.11
N ALA A 20 22.09 -6.96 -25.51
CA ALA A 20 23.22 -7.50 -26.25
C ALA A 20 22.97 -8.93 -26.76
N MET A 21 22.10 -9.72 -26.11
CA MET A 21 21.76 -11.09 -26.52
C MET A 21 20.58 -11.15 -27.50
N ALA A 22 19.64 -10.19 -27.44
CA ALA A 22 18.49 -10.10 -28.36
C ALA A 22 18.88 -9.93 -29.83
N ALA A 23 20.11 -9.51 -30.11
CA ALA A 23 20.65 -9.41 -31.47
C ALA A 23 21.02 -10.76 -32.10
N GLY A 24 20.93 -11.87 -31.36
CA GLY A 24 21.42 -13.16 -31.85
C GLY A 24 20.55 -14.41 -31.71
N ASN A 25 19.51 -14.40 -30.89
CA ASN A 25 18.69 -15.60 -30.68
C ASN A 25 17.20 -15.29 -30.66
N THR A 26 16.52 -15.62 -31.77
CA THR A 26 15.08 -15.85 -31.77
C THR A 26 14.80 -17.12 -30.96
N TYR A 27 14.61 -17.02 -29.67
CA TYR A 27 13.96 -18.10 -28.93
C TYR A 27 12.48 -18.11 -29.36
N ALA A 28 12.12 -19.09 -30.14
CA ALA A 28 10.73 -19.42 -30.41
C ALA A 28 10.06 -19.68 -29.05
N ALA A 29 9.16 -18.78 -28.67
CA ALA A 29 8.26 -19.04 -27.57
C ALA A 29 7.63 -20.41 -27.81
N LYS A 30 7.81 -21.36 -26.90
CA LYS A 30 7.07 -22.60 -26.90
C LYS A 30 5.60 -22.22 -26.93
N LYS A 31 4.93 -22.41 -28.07
CA LYS A 31 3.49 -22.31 -28.16
C LYS A 31 2.94 -23.25 -27.11
N LYS A 32 2.47 -22.74 -26.00
CA LYS A 32 1.63 -23.49 -25.08
C LYS A 32 0.41 -23.96 -25.87
N THR A 33 0.06 -25.20 -25.70
CA THR A 33 -1.16 -25.84 -26.20
C THR A 33 -2.40 -25.04 -25.87
N ASP A 34 -3.49 -25.26 -26.59
CA ASP A 34 -4.75 -24.52 -26.63
C ASP A 34 -5.48 -24.23 -25.30
N ASP A 35 -4.87 -24.55 -24.15
CA ASP A 35 -5.33 -24.25 -22.79
C ASP A 35 -4.64 -23.03 -22.16
N ALA A 36 -4.23 -22.02 -22.93
CA ALA A 36 -3.72 -20.77 -22.38
C ALA A 36 -4.80 -20.11 -21.51
N PRO A 37 -4.44 -19.69 -20.27
CA PRO A 37 -5.39 -19.03 -19.39
C PRO A 37 -6.00 -17.81 -20.09
N GLN A 38 -7.29 -17.57 -19.86
CA GLN A 38 -7.96 -16.40 -20.42
C GLN A 38 -7.26 -15.14 -19.90
N GLN A 39 -6.92 -14.26 -20.83
CA GLN A 39 -6.28 -13.01 -20.48
C GLN A 39 -7.23 -12.13 -19.66
N ARG A 40 -6.85 -11.85 -18.42
CA ARG A 40 -7.68 -11.12 -17.45
C ARG A 40 -7.47 -9.61 -17.49
N ILE A 41 -6.73 -9.12 -18.44
CA ILE A 41 -6.48 -7.70 -18.63
C ILE A 41 -7.68 -7.04 -19.29
N LYS A 42 -8.30 -6.11 -18.56
CA LYS A 42 -9.49 -5.40 -19.05
C LYS A 42 -9.17 -4.48 -20.21
N SER A 43 -8.11 -3.69 -20.10
CA SER A 43 -7.70 -2.74 -21.13
C SER A 43 -6.34 -2.14 -20.82
N GLU A 44 -5.60 -1.81 -21.88
CA GLU A 44 -4.47 -0.89 -21.79
C GLU A 44 -5.00 0.53 -21.86
N TYR A 45 -4.57 1.41 -20.96
CA TYR A 45 -4.93 2.83 -20.97
C TYR A 45 -3.74 3.73 -20.70
N GLN A 46 -3.77 4.91 -21.32
CA GLN A 46 -2.76 5.92 -21.10
C GLN A 46 -3.12 6.74 -19.86
N PHE A 47 -2.23 6.78 -18.91
CA PHE A 47 -2.36 7.62 -17.74
C PHE A 47 -1.81 9.02 -18.02
N LYS A 48 -2.63 10.04 -17.76
CA LYS A 48 -2.15 11.41 -17.75
C LYS A 48 -1.67 11.73 -16.35
N LEU A 49 -0.37 11.86 -16.16
CA LEU A 49 0.18 12.36 -14.90
C LEU A 49 -0.32 13.79 -14.68
N LYS A 50 -0.68 14.10 -13.42
CA LYS A 50 -0.99 15.46 -13.03
C LYS A 50 0.23 16.36 -13.33
N GLN A 51 -0.01 17.50 -13.97
CA GLN A 51 1.02 18.51 -14.19
C GLN A 51 1.66 18.91 -12.86
N GLY A 52 2.97 18.79 -12.76
CA GLY A 52 3.74 19.24 -11.60
C GLY A 52 4.50 18.17 -10.82
N THR A 53 4.20 16.87 -11.00
CA THR A 53 5.05 15.81 -10.46
C THR A 53 6.04 15.43 -11.54
N PRO A 54 7.34 15.69 -11.38
CA PRO A 54 8.33 15.23 -12.36
C PRO A 54 8.20 13.72 -12.48
N GLU A 55 7.86 13.27 -13.68
CA GLU A 55 7.88 11.83 -13.97
C GLU A 55 9.27 11.32 -13.66
N GLY A 56 9.40 10.38 -12.82
CA GLY A 56 10.69 9.87 -12.46
C GLY A 56 11.10 10.15 -11.02
N MET A 57 10.30 10.86 -10.23
CA MET A 57 10.69 11.32 -8.91
C MET A 57 9.76 10.86 -7.79
N SER A 58 8.73 10.10 -8.12
CA SER A 58 7.91 9.44 -7.12
C SER A 58 8.54 8.10 -6.72
N ARG A 59 8.14 7.57 -5.59
CA ARG A 59 8.45 6.20 -5.16
C ARG A 59 8.12 5.16 -6.24
N TYR A 60 7.26 5.49 -7.18
CA TYR A 60 6.79 4.69 -8.29
C TYR A 60 7.48 5.00 -9.60
N SER A 61 8.39 5.94 -9.63
CA SER A 61 9.17 6.20 -10.81
C SER A 61 10.42 5.39 -10.75
N LEU A 62 10.43 4.45 -11.56
CA LEU A 62 11.42 3.46 -11.47
C LEU A 62 12.54 3.67 -12.44
N THR A 63 13.52 3.13 -12.01
CA THR A 63 14.75 2.81 -12.60
C THR A 63 14.65 2.81 -14.07
N LEU A 64 15.13 3.77 -14.53
CA LEU A 64 15.12 4.13 -15.86
C LEU A 64 16.36 3.54 -16.46
N TYR A 65 16.20 2.96 -17.54
CA TYR A 65 17.08 2.57 -18.61
C TYR A 65 18.58 2.44 -18.35
N PRO A 66 19.24 1.53 -19.05
CA PRO A 66 20.46 0.88 -18.61
C PRO A 66 21.54 1.88 -18.29
N TYR A 67 21.74 2.12 -17.02
CA TYR A 67 22.77 2.98 -16.50
C TYR A 67 24.07 2.23 -16.26
N LEU A 68 24.04 0.94 -16.38
CA LEU A 68 25.22 0.12 -16.19
C LEU A 68 26.25 0.50 -17.21
N ASP A 69 27.43 0.77 -16.68
CA ASP A 69 28.58 1.25 -17.44
C ASP A 69 28.39 2.63 -18.13
N SER A 70 27.21 3.25 -18.02
CA SER A 70 27.01 4.63 -18.44
C SER A 70 27.60 5.59 -17.40
N LYS A 71 28.12 6.71 -17.88
CA LYS A 71 28.55 7.84 -17.04
C LYS A 71 27.51 8.95 -16.99
N VAL A 72 26.49 8.86 -17.82
CA VAL A 72 25.47 9.87 -17.99
C VAL A 72 24.13 9.24 -17.62
N LEU A 73 23.42 9.91 -16.74
CA LEU A 73 22.05 9.58 -16.39
C LEU A 73 21.09 10.44 -17.21
N THR A 74 20.21 9.80 -17.94
CA THR A 74 19.12 10.47 -18.65
C THR A 74 17.78 10.04 -18.07
N LEU A 75 16.88 11.01 -17.88
CA LEU A 75 15.48 10.79 -17.52
C LEU A 75 14.62 11.29 -18.68
N GLN A 76 13.76 10.42 -19.22
CA GLN A 76 12.84 10.76 -20.30
C GLN A 76 13.55 11.42 -21.52
N GLY A 77 14.75 10.94 -21.85
CA GLY A 77 15.53 11.51 -22.95
C GLY A 77 16.33 12.78 -22.61
N HIS A 78 16.17 13.32 -21.39
CA HIS A 78 16.94 14.47 -20.94
C HIS A 78 18.07 14.06 -20.02
N GLN A 79 19.27 14.58 -20.26
CA GLN A 79 20.40 14.36 -19.36
C GLN A 79 20.15 15.07 -18.04
N VAL A 80 20.21 14.34 -16.91
CA VAL A 80 20.08 14.90 -15.57
C VAL A 80 21.38 14.94 -14.81
N ALA A 81 22.32 14.03 -15.07
CA ALA A 81 23.62 14.04 -14.42
C ALA A 81 24.72 13.37 -15.25
N ASP A 82 25.91 13.95 -15.24
CA ASP A 82 27.18 13.27 -15.57
C ASP A 82 27.85 12.88 -14.23
N VAL A 83 27.86 11.58 -13.94
CA VAL A 83 28.41 11.06 -12.68
C VAL A 83 29.91 10.76 -12.74
N GLY A 84 30.53 10.96 -13.89
CA GLY A 84 31.99 10.91 -14.10
C GLY A 84 32.60 9.52 -14.23
N ASN A 85 32.06 8.51 -13.56
CA ASN A 85 32.49 7.11 -13.64
C ASN A 85 31.29 6.21 -13.96
N PRO A 86 31.52 4.98 -14.49
CA PRO A 86 30.44 4.05 -14.77
C PRO A 86 29.55 3.78 -13.55
N ILE A 87 28.24 3.85 -13.74
CA ILE A 87 27.22 3.65 -12.74
C ILE A 87 27.08 2.16 -12.43
N THR A 88 27.02 1.82 -11.15
CA THR A 88 26.76 0.44 -10.69
C THR A 88 25.41 0.30 -9.98
N GLN A 89 24.90 1.40 -9.42
CA GLN A 89 23.58 1.43 -8.81
C GLN A 89 23.02 2.85 -8.80
N ILE A 90 21.72 2.97 -8.96
CA ILE A 90 20.94 4.20 -8.72
C ILE A 90 19.79 3.87 -7.80
N VAL A 91 19.55 4.74 -6.83
CA VAL A 91 18.42 4.64 -5.91
C VAL A 91 17.80 6.01 -5.72
N PHE A 92 16.52 6.12 -6.06
CA PHE A 92 15.78 7.36 -5.86
C PHE A 92 15.29 7.48 -4.41
N ASN A 93 15.41 8.68 -3.88
CA ASN A 93 14.75 9.03 -2.63
C ASN A 93 13.22 8.89 -2.83
N PRO A 94 12.49 8.24 -1.92
CA PRO A 94 11.04 8.11 -2.04
C PRO A 94 10.29 9.44 -2.15
N SER A 95 10.83 10.54 -1.61
CA SER A 95 10.26 11.88 -1.76
C SER A 95 10.60 12.57 -3.10
N GLY A 96 11.41 11.95 -3.94
CA GLY A 96 11.80 12.50 -5.24
C GLY A 96 12.78 13.66 -5.22
N VAL A 97 13.22 14.13 -4.06
CA VAL A 97 14.10 15.32 -3.95
C VAL A 97 15.53 15.07 -4.38
N ASN A 98 16.00 13.85 -4.33
CA ASN A 98 17.33 13.47 -4.77
C ASN A 98 17.41 11.99 -5.15
N PHE A 99 18.51 11.59 -5.75
CA PHE A 99 18.86 10.18 -5.93
C PHE A 99 20.31 9.94 -5.55
N ALA A 100 20.64 8.73 -5.14
CA ALA A 100 21.99 8.27 -4.91
C ALA A 100 22.49 7.49 -6.12
N ALA A 101 23.70 7.76 -6.58
CA ALA A 101 24.39 6.95 -7.57
C ALA A 101 25.67 6.37 -6.96
N ILE A 102 25.85 5.05 -7.12
CA ILE A 102 27.13 4.37 -6.85
C ILE A 102 27.83 4.18 -8.18
N THR A 103 29.05 4.65 -8.25
CA THR A 103 29.90 4.55 -9.45
C THR A 103 31.18 3.80 -9.15
N ARG A 104 31.81 3.24 -10.17
CA ARG A 104 33.07 2.50 -10.04
C ARG A 104 34.15 3.08 -10.94
N ASP A 105 35.33 3.37 -10.38
CA ASP A 105 36.47 3.82 -11.14
C ASP A 105 37.21 2.65 -11.83
N LYS A 106 38.18 2.99 -12.70
CA LYS A 106 39.00 2.00 -13.42
C LYS A 106 39.86 1.11 -12.50
N LYS A 107 40.03 1.49 -11.23
CA LYS A 107 40.75 0.71 -10.21
C LYS A 107 39.82 -0.14 -9.36
N GLY A 108 38.54 -0.20 -9.70
CA GLY A 108 37.54 -0.99 -8.99
C GLY A 108 37.01 -0.32 -7.70
N ARG A 109 37.42 0.91 -7.39
CA ARG A 109 36.93 1.64 -6.20
C ARG A 109 35.57 2.22 -6.49
N THR A 110 34.67 2.07 -5.54
CA THR A 110 33.31 2.63 -5.63
C THR A 110 33.17 3.95 -4.86
N GLU A 111 32.32 4.81 -5.36
CA GLU A 111 31.97 6.08 -4.76
C GLU A 111 30.45 6.25 -4.79
N ALA A 112 29.86 6.76 -3.72
CA ALA A 112 28.45 7.14 -3.66
C ALA A 112 28.33 8.68 -3.64
N ALA A 113 27.38 9.20 -4.41
CA ALA A 113 27.06 10.62 -4.42
C ALA A 113 25.56 10.86 -4.59
N LEU A 114 25.08 12.00 -4.11
CA LEU A 114 23.71 12.47 -4.26
C LEU A 114 23.62 13.51 -5.37
N PHE A 115 22.54 13.45 -6.12
CA PHE A 115 22.23 14.36 -7.21
C PHE A 115 20.80 14.89 -7.07
N ASP A 116 20.58 16.13 -7.50
CA ASP A 116 19.23 16.70 -7.65
C ASP A 116 18.74 16.39 -9.07
N PRO A 117 17.68 15.60 -9.23
CA PRO A 117 17.19 15.24 -10.55
C PRO A 117 16.44 16.37 -11.26
N ARG A 118 16.11 17.46 -10.55
CA ARG A 118 15.40 18.62 -11.08
C ARG A 118 16.34 19.62 -11.77
N GLU A 119 17.62 19.54 -11.48
CA GLU A 119 18.63 20.45 -12.04
C GLU A 119 19.73 19.65 -12.73
N GLU A 120 19.96 19.94 -14.01
CA GLU A 120 20.99 19.26 -14.81
C GLU A 120 22.38 19.35 -14.16
N ASN A 121 23.02 18.18 -14.00
CA ASN A 121 24.36 18.02 -13.43
C ASN A 121 24.52 18.56 -12.00
N LYS A 122 23.45 18.85 -11.29
CA LYS A 122 23.56 19.33 -9.91
C LYS A 122 23.87 18.18 -8.96
N ARG A 123 25.13 18.05 -8.65
CA ARG A 123 25.61 17.18 -7.58
C ARG A 123 25.38 17.84 -6.23
N LEU A 124 24.57 17.24 -5.39
CA LEU A 124 24.30 17.75 -4.04
C LEU A 124 25.45 17.48 -3.09
N ASP A 125 25.98 16.26 -3.09
CA ASP A 125 27.13 15.91 -2.24
C ASP A 125 27.78 14.58 -2.64
N LYS A 126 28.95 14.39 -2.06
CA LYS A 126 29.74 13.17 -2.11
C LYS A 126 29.91 12.63 -0.71
N PHE A 127 29.53 11.35 -0.51
CA PHE A 127 29.72 10.71 0.79
C PHE A 127 31.21 10.57 1.11
N LYS A 128 31.61 11.01 2.29
CA LYS A 128 32.97 10.84 2.79
C LYS A 128 33.17 9.43 3.33
N THR A 129 33.20 8.46 2.42
CA THR A 129 33.26 7.03 2.77
C THR A 129 34.67 6.55 3.15
N LYS A 130 35.73 7.37 3.06
CA LYS A 130 37.12 6.94 3.36
C LYS A 130 37.35 6.24 4.68
N ARG A 131 36.45 6.44 5.68
CA ARG A 131 36.48 5.78 6.98
C ARG A 131 35.45 4.66 7.13
N LEU A 132 34.52 4.52 6.17
CA LEU A 132 33.41 3.58 6.24
C LEU A 132 33.67 2.34 5.36
N GLY A 133 34.49 2.43 4.35
CA GLY A 133 34.71 1.41 3.32
C GLY A 133 34.20 1.87 1.94
N ASN A 134 34.36 1.02 0.93
CA ASN A 134 33.82 1.31 -0.40
C ASN A 134 32.32 1.00 -0.45
N PRO A 135 31.47 1.92 -0.93
CA PRO A 135 30.04 1.68 -1.09
C PRO A 135 29.77 0.45 -1.95
N SER A 136 28.88 -0.44 -1.48
CA SER A 136 28.46 -1.63 -2.22
C SER A 136 26.97 -1.60 -2.60
N ALA A 137 26.11 -1.06 -1.74
CA ALA A 137 24.71 -0.88 -2.01
C ALA A 137 24.14 0.32 -1.24
N PHE A 138 23.00 0.85 -1.70
CA PHE A 138 22.33 1.99 -1.11
C PHE A 138 20.82 1.75 -1.06
N ALA A 139 20.15 2.28 -0.04
CA ALA A 139 18.71 2.30 0.09
C ALA A 139 18.25 3.56 0.85
N TYR A 140 16.96 3.85 0.81
CA TYR A 140 16.29 4.82 1.67
C TYR A 140 15.23 4.13 2.51
N THR A 141 14.91 4.72 3.68
CA THR A 141 13.68 4.35 4.39
C THR A 141 12.45 4.83 3.60
N PRO A 142 11.31 4.12 3.71
CA PRO A 142 10.10 4.48 2.93
C PRO A 142 9.58 5.90 3.20
N ASP A 143 9.82 6.42 4.40
CA ASP A 143 9.48 7.79 4.82
C ASP A 143 10.52 8.84 4.38
N ALA A 144 11.57 8.44 3.65
CA ALA A 144 12.69 9.27 3.20
C ALA A 144 13.53 9.92 4.32
N ARG A 145 13.33 9.52 5.58
CA ARG A 145 14.00 10.15 6.74
C ARG A 145 15.38 9.61 7.03
N MET A 146 15.75 8.45 6.49
CA MET A 146 17.10 7.90 6.63
C MET A 146 17.66 7.40 5.31
N MET A 147 18.97 7.49 5.19
CA MET A 147 19.75 6.87 4.12
C MET A 147 20.46 5.65 4.68
N ILE A 148 20.60 4.61 3.87
CA ILE A 148 21.20 3.33 4.24
C ILE A 148 22.31 3.02 3.26
N LEU A 149 23.53 2.89 3.77
CA LEU A 149 24.73 2.65 2.96
C LEU A 149 25.41 1.35 3.39
N ALA A 150 25.49 0.39 2.50
CA ALA A 150 26.34 -0.79 2.67
C ALA A 150 27.72 -0.55 2.11
N THR A 151 28.72 -1.22 2.69
CA THR A 151 30.10 -1.13 2.28
C THR A 151 30.73 -2.53 2.12
N ASP A 152 31.87 -2.58 1.44
CA ASP A 152 32.67 -3.77 1.23
C ASP A 152 33.21 -4.41 2.54
N SER A 153 33.12 -3.71 3.66
CA SER A 153 33.44 -4.22 4.98
C SER A 153 32.32 -5.05 5.63
N ALA A 154 31.27 -5.40 4.88
CA ALA A 154 30.08 -6.13 5.35
C ALA A 154 29.35 -5.39 6.49
N ILE A 155 29.39 -4.07 6.49
CA ILE A 155 28.70 -3.20 7.43
C ILE A 155 27.70 -2.34 6.67
N VAL A 156 26.50 -2.20 7.22
CA VAL A 156 25.44 -1.32 6.74
C VAL A 156 25.32 -0.17 7.74
N TYR A 157 25.43 1.05 7.26
CA TYR A 157 25.34 2.26 8.05
C TYR A 157 23.97 2.91 7.86
N LYS A 158 23.33 3.29 8.95
CA LYS A 158 22.19 4.20 8.97
C LYS A 158 22.73 5.63 9.02
N LEU A 159 22.39 6.45 8.06
CA LEU A 159 22.93 7.80 7.90
C LEU A 159 21.82 8.84 8.12
N ASP A 160 22.14 9.89 8.83
CA ASP A 160 21.33 11.10 8.86
C ASP A 160 21.30 11.76 7.48
N PRO A 161 20.12 12.06 6.91
CA PRO A 161 20.03 12.61 5.55
C PRO A 161 20.53 14.06 5.46
N LYS A 162 20.48 14.85 6.53
CA LYS A 162 20.96 16.23 6.58
C LYS A 162 22.48 16.30 6.82
N GLU A 163 22.94 15.63 7.86
CA GLU A 163 24.36 15.61 8.23
C GLU A 163 25.20 14.59 7.47
N ARG A 164 24.55 13.56 6.88
CA ARG A 164 25.17 12.45 6.15
C ARG A 164 26.23 11.73 6.95
N LYS A 165 26.01 11.66 8.26
CA LYS A 165 26.87 10.96 9.21
C LYS A 165 26.20 9.67 9.69
N PRO A 166 27.02 8.64 10.00
CA PRO A 166 26.47 7.42 10.61
C PRO A 166 25.84 7.72 11.96
N ILE A 167 24.55 7.37 12.10
CA ILE A 167 23.84 7.38 13.36
C ILE A 167 24.02 6.04 14.06
N ASN A 168 23.92 4.95 13.26
CA ASN A 168 24.01 3.57 13.73
C ASN A 168 24.56 2.66 12.63
N ARG A 169 24.80 1.38 12.96
CA ARG A 169 25.33 0.38 12.01
C ARG A 169 24.77 -1.01 12.28
N ILE A 170 24.63 -1.80 11.22
CA ILE A 170 24.26 -3.21 11.25
C ILE A 170 25.46 -4.01 10.73
N LYS A 171 25.86 -5.06 11.44
CA LYS A 171 26.85 -6.02 10.97
C LYS A 171 26.16 -7.02 10.05
N ALA A 172 26.23 -6.79 8.75
CA ALA A 172 25.52 -7.62 7.76
C ALA A 172 26.12 -9.03 7.61
N GLY A 173 27.43 -9.17 7.78
CA GLY A 173 28.13 -10.44 7.59
C GLY A 173 28.19 -10.92 6.13
N ILE A 174 27.63 -10.14 5.20
CA ILE A 174 27.74 -10.29 3.74
C ILE A 174 28.04 -8.90 3.17
N THR A 175 28.60 -8.83 1.96
CA THR A 175 28.74 -7.56 1.23
C THR A 175 27.55 -7.36 0.31
N PRO A 176 26.52 -6.62 0.72
CA PRO A 176 25.32 -6.51 -0.08
C PRO A 176 25.60 -5.82 -1.42
N THR A 177 25.01 -6.35 -2.48
CA THR A 177 24.95 -5.73 -3.80
C THR A 177 23.59 -5.12 -4.09
N VAL A 178 22.56 -5.62 -3.40
CA VAL A 178 21.18 -5.10 -3.42
C VAL A 178 20.67 -5.02 -1.99
N MET A 179 19.98 -3.92 -1.68
CA MET A 179 19.25 -3.75 -0.43
C MET A 179 17.86 -3.22 -0.72
N LEU A 180 16.88 -3.67 0.06
CA LEU A 180 15.48 -3.25 -0.05
C LEU A 180 14.88 -3.10 1.35
N MET A 181 14.26 -1.97 1.62
CA MET A 181 13.41 -1.78 2.80
C MET A 181 12.01 -2.31 2.56
N SER A 182 11.42 -2.94 3.57
CA SER A 182 9.98 -3.21 3.54
C SER A 182 9.18 -1.90 3.54
N PRO A 183 8.00 -1.84 2.89
CA PRO A 183 7.18 -0.63 2.85
C PRO A 183 6.79 -0.07 4.22
N ASN A 184 6.60 -0.92 5.24
CA ASN A 184 6.35 -0.50 6.63
C ASN A 184 7.62 -0.03 7.38
N GLY A 185 8.81 -0.14 6.78
CA GLY A 185 10.07 0.30 7.38
C GLY A 185 10.66 -0.63 8.44
N TYR A 186 10.05 -1.80 8.71
CA TYR A 186 10.52 -2.70 9.77
C TYR A 186 11.68 -3.61 9.34
N TYR A 187 11.70 -4.04 8.07
CA TYR A 187 12.68 -4.98 7.59
C TYR A 187 13.63 -4.34 6.57
N LEU A 188 14.90 -4.67 6.71
CA LEU A 188 15.91 -4.43 5.69
C LEU A 188 16.37 -5.78 5.13
N ALA A 189 15.95 -6.07 3.90
CA ALA A 189 16.45 -7.22 3.15
C ALA A 189 17.67 -6.86 2.33
N MET A 190 18.60 -7.80 2.19
CA MET A 190 19.82 -7.61 1.41
C MET A 190 20.32 -8.92 0.82
N THR A 191 21.02 -8.83 -0.31
CA THR A 191 21.65 -9.99 -0.95
C THR A 191 23.01 -9.61 -1.54
N ASP A 192 23.93 -10.58 -1.57
CA ASP A 192 25.20 -10.53 -2.31
C ASP A 192 25.14 -11.31 -3.63
N GLY A 193 23.96 -11.86 -3.96
CA GLY A 193 23.70 -12.69 -5.13
C GLY A 193 23.43 -14.16 -4.81
N HIS A 194 23.86 -14.68 -3.68
CA HIS A 194 23.61 -16.06 -3.23
C HIS A 194 23.13 -16.12 -1.78
N ASN A 195 23.62 -15.21 -0.95
CA ASN A 195 23.17 -15.09 0.43
C ASN A 195 22.13 -13.99 0.52
N ILE A 196 21.00 -14.29 1.16
CA ILE A 196 19.94 -13.32 1.44
C ILE A 196 19.83 -13.21 2.95
N LYS A 197 19.76 -12.00 3.46
CA LYS A 197 19.55 -11.73 4.88
C LYS A 197 18.49 -10.67 5.07
N VAL A 198 17.65 -10.88 6.07
CA VAL A 198 16.64 -9.93 6.50
C VAL A 198 16.91 -9.54 7.96
N PHE A 199 16.95 -8.25 8.21
CA PHE A 199 17.18 -7.68 9.53
C PHE A 199 15.96 -6.90 9.99
N ASN A 200 15.68 -6.93 11.30
CA ASN A 200 14.88 -5.88 11.90
C ASN A 200 15.67 -4.57 11.78
N PHE A 201 15.09 -3.58 11.11
CA PHE A 201 15.84 -2.36 10.80
C PHE A 201 16.11 -1.53 12.05
N GLU A 202 15.16 -1.45 12.99
CA GLU A 202 15.33 -0.65 14.19
C GLU A 202 16.37 -1.25 15.14
N GLU A 203 16.22 -2.52 15.46
CA GLU A 203 17.08 -3.25 16.39
C GLU A 203 18.44 -3.63 15.80
N GLY A 204 18.51 -3.82 14.48
CA GLY A 204 19.73 -4.24 13.76
C GLY A 204 20.06 -5.71 13.94
N ASN A 205 19.12 -6.53 14.43
CA ASN A 205 19.28 -7.98 14.58
C ASN A 205 18.83 -8.73 13.32
N GLU A 206 19.47 -9.85 13.03
CA GLU A 206 19.12 -10.75 11.92
C GLU A 206 17.85 -11.52 12.26
N ARG A 207 16.86 -11.46 11.38
CA ARG A 207 15.58 -12.17 11.51
C ARG A 207 15.59 -13.48 10.75
N LYS A 208 16.19 -13.48 9.56
CA LYS A 208 16.27 -14.66 8.70
C LYS A 208 17.44 -14.55 7.74
N ALA A 209 17.99 -15.70 7.39
CA ALA A 209 19.01 -15.85 6.36
C ALA A 209 18.74 -17.07 5.49
N TRP A 210 19.04 -16.94 4.21
CA TRP A 210 19.06 -18.03 3.24
C TRP A 210 20.40 -18.04 2.50
N ARG A 211 20.79 -19.21 2.04
CA ARG A 211 21.88 -19.40 1.10
C ARG A 211 21.38 -20.27 -0.03
N LEU A 212 21.47 -19.78 -1.25
CA LEU A 212 21.03 -20.46 -2.46
C LEU A 212 22.24 -20.79 -3.32
N ASP A 213 22.16 -21.86 -4.09
CA ASP A 213 23.14 -22.23 -5.09
C ASP A 213 22.92 -21.42 -6.38
N GLU A 214 21.65 -21.08 -6.67
CA GLU A 214 21.20 -20.25 -7.78
C GLU A 214 21.48 -18.76 -7.50
N THR A 215 21.60 -17.96 -8.55
CA THR A 215 21.79 -16.53 -8.43
C THR A 215 20.46 -15.83 -8.13
N VAL A 216 20.43 -15.01 -7.11
CA VAL A 216 19.28 -14.18 -6.78
C VAL A 216 19.18 -13.01 -7.76
N ASN A 217 18.15 -12.99 -8.57
CA ASN A 217 17.86 -11.94 -9.52
C ASN A 217 17.12 -10.76 -8.90
N GLY A 218 16.31 -11.00 -7.86
CA GLY A 218 15.58 -9.96 -7.18
C GLY A 218 15.03 -10.39 -5.82
N ILE A 219 14.84 -9.41 -4.97
CA ILE A 219 14.10 -9.52 -3.71
C ILE A 219 13.00 -8.48 -3.73
N ILE A 220 11.81 -8.85 -3.28
CA ILE A 220 10.63 -7.99 -3.30
C ILE A 220 9.84 -8.12 -1.99
N PHE A 221 9.20 -7.05 -1.57
CA PHE A 221 8.17 -7.06 -0.52
C PHE A 221 6.81 -6.74 -1.12
N SER A 222 5.74 -7.31 -0.55
CA SER A 222 4.39 -6.82 -0.79
C SER A 222 4.22 -5.42 -0.16
N GLU A 223 3.27 -4.65 -0.66
CA GLU A 223 3.09 -3.26 -0.22
C GLU A 223 2.59 -3.17 1.24
N ASP A 224 1.79 -4.13 1.67
CA ASP A 224 1.39 -4.31 3.08
C ASP A 224 2.52 -4.87 3.96
N SER A 225 3.66 -5.22 3.35
CA SER A 225 4.82 -5.84 3.99
C SER A 225 4.56 -7.24 4.58
N SER A 226 3.45 -7.89 4.27
CA SER A 226 3.11 -9.23 4.78
C SER A 226 3.87 -10.35 4.09
N MET A 227 4.41 -10.10 2.88
CA MET A 227 5.13 -11.09 2.10
C MET A 227 6.50 -10.60 1.65
N PHE A 228 7.41 -11.56 1.54
CA PHE A 228 8.77 -11.38 1.03
C PHE A 228 9.04 -12.40 -0.06
N GLY A 229 9.42 -11.95 -1.24
CA GLY A 229 9.73 -12.78 -2.40
C GLY A 229 11.22 -12.79 -2.74
N ILE A 230 11.74 -13.97 -3.09
CA ILE A 230 13.09 -14.19 -3.63
C ILE A 230 12.93 -14.74 -5.04
N LEU A 231 13.45 -14.02 -6.03
CA LEU A 231 13.45 -14.41 -7.42
C LEU A 231 14.85 -14.87 -7.84
N THR A 232 14.96 -16.06 -8.40
CA THR A 232 16.23 -16.67 -8.81
C THR A 232 16.38 -16.74 -10.32
N ASP A 233 17.59 -16.94 -10.81
CA ASP A 233 17.94 -16.94 -12.24
C ASP A 233 17.45 -18.18 -12.99
N ASP A 234 17.11 -19.26 -12.27
CA ASP A 234 16.45 -20.44 -12.80
C ASP A 234 14.95 -20.28 -13.00
N GLY A 235 14.40 -19.09 -12.67
CA GLY A 235 12.98 -18.77 -12.89
C GLY A 235 12.05 -19.22 -11.77
N LEU A 236 12.56 -19.33 -10.55
CA LEU A 236 11.77 -19.63 -9.37
C LEU A 236 11.51 -18.35 -8.55
N LEU A 237 10.27 -18.07 -8.21
CA LEU A 237 9.89 -17.08 -7.21
C LEU A 237 9.41 -17.80 -5.96
N THR A 238 10.13 -17.64 -4.86
CA THR A 238 9.77 -18.19 -3.55
C THR A 238 9.23 -17.10 -2.65
N ILE A 239 8.02 -17.28 -2.11
CA ILE A 239 7.29 -16.29 -1.32
C ILE A 239 7.20 -16.75 0.12
N TYR A 240 7.57 -15.89 1.04
CA TYR A 240 7.57 -16.09 2.49
C TYR A 240 6.62 -15.13 3.20
N ASP A 241 6.00 -15.60 4.28
CA ASP A 241 5.28 -14.77 5.24
C ASP A 241 6.28 -14.01 6.11
N THR A 242 6.22 -12.67 6.15
CA THR A 242 7.21 -11.85 6.87
C THR A 242 7.11 -11.95 8.38
N ARG A 243 5.99 -12.40 8.95
CA ARG A 243 5.80 -12.56 10.40
C ARG A 243 6.79 -13.55 11.00
N ASN A 244 7.05 -14.65 10.30
CA ASN A 244 7.94 -15.73 10.77
C ASN A 244 8.90 -16.23 9.70
N PHE A 245 8.86 -15.70 8.49
CA PHE A 245 9.61 -16.15 7.30
C PHE A 245 9.41 -17.64 6.96
N SER A 246 8.20 -18.16 7.25
CA SER A 246 7.81 -19.48 6.73
C SER A 246 7.49 -19.41 5.24
N LEU A 247 7.77 -20.50 4.52
CA LEU A 247 7.39 -20.64 3.12
C LEU A 247 5.86 -20.56 3.00
N LYS A 248 5.38 -19.63 2.18
CA LYS A 248 3.95 -19.46 1.87
C LYS A 248 3.61 -20.11 0.52
N GLN A 249 4.39 -19.81 -0.50
CA GLN A 249 4.09 -20.26 -1.86
C GLN A 249 5.35 -20.26 -2.73
N THR A 250 5.34 -21.04 -3.81
CA THR A 250 6.35 -21.01 -4.87
C THR A 250 5.67 -20.84 -6.21
N VAL A 251 6.33 -20.09 -7.10
CA VAL A 251 5.95 -19.95 -8.50
C VAL A 251 7.16 -20.30 -9.34
N ASP A 252 7.05 -21.35 -10.11
CA ASP A 252 8.12 -21.90 -10.95
C ASP A 252 7.89 -21.59 -12.44
N ASP A 253 8.79 -22.06 -13.27
CA ASP A 253 8.70 -21.93 -14.74
C ASP A 253 8.55 -20.47 -15.24
N LEU A 254 9.20 -19.53 -14.54
CA LEU A 254 9.20 -18.12 -14.90
C LEU A 254 10.27 -17.77 -15.96
N GLY A 255 11.04 -18.76 -16.40
CA GLY A 255 12.12 -18.54 -17.34
C GLY A 255 13.15 -17.53 -16.84
N GLN A 256 13.65 -16.68 -17.71
CA GLN A 256 14.57 -15.61 -17.33
C GLN A 256 13.77 -14.40 -16.84
N ALA A 257 13.55 -14.36 -15.54
CA ALA A 257 12.82 -13.29 -14.92
C ALA A 257 13.68 -12.02 -14.71
N LEU A 258 13.13 -10.85 -15.04
CA LEU A 258 13.84 -9.57 -15.05
C LEU A 258 13.45 -8.68 -13.89
N ALA A 259 12.16 -8.62 -13.58
CA ALA A 259 11.59 -7.80 -12.52
C ALA A 259 10.31 -8.46 -12.00
N ALA A 260 9.96 -8.19 -10.76
CA ALA A 260 8.71 -8.63 -10.17
C ALA A 260 8.12 -7.56 -9.26
N ALA A 261 6.79 -7.56 -9.13
CA ALA A 261 6.07 -6.70 -8.20
C ALA A 261 4.82 -7.41 -7.69
N PHE A 262 4.53 -7.28 -6.39
CA PHE A 262 3.25 -7.65 -5.81
C PHE A 262 2.24 -6.52 -6.00
N ASN A 263 0.96 -6.86 -6.16
CA ASN A 263 -0.09 -5.88 -5.99
C ASN A 263 -0.29 -5.52 -4.51
N PHE A 264 -1.11 -4.51 -4.22
CA PHE A 264 -1.20 -3.92 -2.88
C PHE A 264 -1.69 -4.88 -1.80
N ASP A 265 -2.60 -5.80 -2.13
CA ASP A 265 -3.13 -6.79 -1.19
C ASP A 265 -2.40 -8.14 -1.27
N GLY A 266 -1.36 -8.25 -2.11
CA GLY A 266 -0.55 -9.44 -2.21
C GLY A 266 -1.24 -10.65 -2.82
N LYS A 267 -2.29 -10.47 -3.60
CA LYS A 267 -3.02 -11.56 -4.25
C LYS A 267 -2.55 -11.83 -5.68
N TYR A 268 -1.88 -10.85 -6.27
CA TYR A 268 -1.22 -10.98 -7.56
C TYR A 268 0.26 -10.66 -7.45
N VAL A 269 1.03 -11.31 -8.30
CA VAL A 269 2.42 -10.92 -8.58
C VAL A 269 2.60 -10.82 -10.09
N ALA A 270 3.16 -9.72 -10.55
CA ALA A 270 3.56 -9.55 -11.93
C ALA A 270 5.05 -9.81 -12.06
N VAL A 271 5.45 -10.62 -13.04
CA VAL A 271 6.86 -10.95 -13.31
C VAL A 271 7.16 -10.71 -14.78
N ALA A 272 8.17 -9.91 -15.05
CA ALA A 272 8.71 -9.78 -16.39
C ALA A 272 9.58 -11.01 -16.70
N THR A 273 9.10 -11.89 -17.57
CA THR A 273 9.74 -13.19 -17.87
C THR A 273 10.51 -13.21 -19.18
N SER A 274 10.39 -12.17 -19.97
CA SER A 274 11.19 -11.93 -21.16
C SER A 274 11.23 -10.44 -21.46
N PRO A 275 12.01 -9.97 -22.44
CA PRO A 275 12.18 -8.54 -22.68
C PRO A 275 10.89 -7.74 -22.81
N ASN A 276 9.81 -8.35 -23.25
CA ASN A 276 8.54 -7.70 -23.55
C ASN A 276 7.30 -8.50 -23.12
N VAL A 277 7.43 -9.47 -22.24
CA VAL A 277 6.32 -10.27 -21.72
C VAL A 277 6.23 -10.13 -20.22
N ILE A 278 5.03 -10.05 -19.70
CA ILE A 278 4.73 -10.06 -18.27
C ILE A 278 3.79 -11.23 -17.98
N ASP A 279 4.20 -12.09 -17.07
CA ASP A 279 3.31 -13.06 -16.45
C ASP A 279 2.64 -12.39 -15.24
N VAL A 280 1.32 -12.31 -15.26
CA VAL A 280 0.50 -11.87 -14.12
C VAL A 280 -0.08 -13.10 -13.47
N ILE A 281 0.35 -13.35 -12.24
CA ILE A 281 0.08 -14.60 -11.52
C ILE A 281 -0.91 -14.32 -10.40
N ASN A 282 -2.02 -15.05 -10.41
CA ASN A 282 -2.98 -15.03 -9.31
C ASN A 282 -2.55 -16.04 -8.24
N LEU A 283 -2.07 -15.55 -7.11
CA LEU A 283 -1.55 -16.38 -6.02
C LEU A 283 -2.65 -17.14 -5.27
N LEU A 284 -3.91 -16.79 -5.44
CA LEU A 284 -5.04 -17.49 -4.83
C LEU A 284 -5.52 -18.67 -5.67
N ARG A 285 -5.32 -18.62 -6.98
CA ARG A 285 -5.82 -19.60 -7.93
C ARG A 285 -4.73 -20.53 -8.41
N GLU A 286 -4.00 -21.14 -7.46
CA GLU A 286 -2.96 -22.12 -7.76
C GLU A 286 -1.92 -21.63 -8.80
N ASN A 287 -1.55 -20.36 -8.73
CA ASN A 287 -0.64 -19.70 -9.68
C ASN A 287 -1.19 -19.62 -11.12
N GLU A 288 -2.51 -19.51 -11.29
CA GLU A 288 -3.10 -19.20 -12.59
C GLU A 288 -2.41 -17.96 -13.20
N ARG A 289 -2.05 -18.03 -14.49
CA ARG A 289 -1.27 -17.01 -15.17
C ARG A 289 -2.01 -16.38 -16.32
N ASP A 290 -1.98 -15.05 -16.36
CA ASP A 290 -2.31 -14.26 -17.53
C ASP A 290 -1.02 -13.73 -18.16
N ILE A 291 -0.95 -13.77 -19.49
CA ILE A 291 0.24 -13.33 -20.23
C ILE A 291 -0.06 -12.00 -20.90
N VAL A 292 0.81 -11.01 -20.64
CA VAL A 292 0.73 -9.68 -21.22
C VAL A 292 1.90 -9.46 -22.14
N ASP A 293 1.62 -9.28 -23.42
CA ASP A 293 2.60 -8.81 -24.38
C ASP A 293 2.70 -7.29 -24.33
N VAL A 294 3.90 -6.77 -24.03
CA VAL A 294 4.17 -5.34 -23.99
C VAL A 294 4.86 -4.93 -25.30
N PRO A 295 4.17 -4.29 -26.22
CA PRO A 295 4.76 -3.95 -27.50
C PRO A 295 5.88 -2.92 -27.39
N GLY A 296 6.98 -3.21 -28.04
CA GLY A 296 8.13 -2.32 -28.26
C GLY A 296 9.11 -2.21 -27.09
N GLY A 297 10.36 -2.51 -27.33
CA GLY A 297 11.48 -2.34 -26.40
C GLY A 297 11.61 -3.42 -25.34
N VAL A 298 12.45 -3.13 -24.36
CA VAL A 298 12.81 -4.03 -23.25
C VAL A 298 12.15 -3.54 -21.98
N LEU A 299 11.45 -4.42 -21.26
CA LEU A 299 10.91 -4.10 -19.94
C LEU A 299 12.04 -3.73 -18.97
N SER A 300 11.91 -2.60 -18.33
CA SER A 300 12.87 -2.09 -17.35
C SER A 300 12.39 -2.27 -15.93
N ASP A 301 11.11 -2.16 -15.68
CA ASP A 301 10.53 -2.36 -14.36
C ASP A 301 9.01 -2.57 -14.40
N LEU A 302 8.48 -3.07 -13.28
CA LEU A 302 7.06 -3.31 -13.04
C LEU A 302 6.67 -2.71 -11.69
N LEU A 303 5.42 -2.23 -11.61
CA LEU A 303 4.87 -1.79 -10.35
C LEU A 303 3.34 -1.80 -10.40
N PHE A 304 2.70 -2.04 -9.27
CA PHE A 304 1.28 -1.79 -9.11
C PHE A 304 1.03 -0.39 -8.56
N LEU A 305 0.03 0.29 -9.07
CA LEU A 305 -0.36 1.61 -8.59
C LEU A 305 -1.30 1.50 -7.39
N PRO A 306 -1.25 2.48 -6.47
CA PRO A 306 -2.12 2.54 -5.31
C PRO A 306 -3.52 3.07 -5.70
N ASP A 307 -4.21 2.34 -6.57
CA ASP A 307 -5.62 2.60 -6.82
C ASP A 307 -6.50 1.93 -5.74
N ALA A 308 -7.78 2.25 -5.73
CA ALA A 308 -8.72 1.74 -4.73
C ALA A 308 -8.80 0.21 -4.67
N GLN A 309 -8.46 -0.47 -5.75
CA GLN A 309 -8.50 -1.93 -5.86
C GLN A 309 -7.11 -2.57 -5.85
N GLY A 310 -6.05 -1.79 -5.98
CA GLY A 310 -4.67 -2.29 -6.06
C GLY A 310 -4.35 -3.11 -7.30
N ASN A 311 -5.15 -2.97 -8.36
CA ASN A 311 -5.11 -3.84 -9.52
C ASN A 311 -4.60 -3.17 -10.80
N THR A 312 -4.13 -1.93 -10.74
CA THR A 312 -3.52 -1.29 -11.90
C THR A 312 -2.04 -1.58 -11.95
N LEU A 313 -1.63 -2.37 -12.93
CA LEU A 313 -0.23 -2.68 -13.22
C LEU A 313 0.36 -1.64 -14.16
N MET A 314 1.49 -1.09 -13.82
CA MET A 314 2.28 -0.21 -14.67
C MET A 314 3.58 -0.90 -15.09
N ALA A 315 3.80 -0.95 -16.39
CA ALA A 315 5.02 -1.48 -16.97
C ALA A 315 5.85 -0.35 -17.59
N TYR A 316 7.12 -0.33 -17.26
CA TYR A 316 8.10 0.54 -17.91
C TYR A 316 8.89 -0.26 -18.93
N ASN A 317 8.99 0.25 -20.13
CA ASN A 317 9.81 -0.34 -21.17
C ASN A 317 10.68 0.72 -21.86
N VAL A 318 11.73 0.26 -22.54
CA VAL A 318 12.65 1.11 -23.28
C VAL A 318 12.61 0.70 -24.75
N ALA A 319 12.18 1.63 -25.58
CA ALA A 319 12.23 1.52 -27.03
C ALA A 319 13.06 2.67 -27.60
N ASP A 320 14.04 2.36 -28.43
CA ASP A 320 14.90 3.36 -29.11
C ASP A 320 15.57 4.36 -28.14
N GLY A 321 15.92 3.91 -26.94
CA GLY A 321 16.53 4.74 -25.91
C GLY A 321 15.57 5.68 -25.18
N VAL A 322 14.26 5.57 -25.40
CA VAL A 322 13.22 6.35 -24.74
C VAL A 322 12.43 5.47 -23.80
N ASN A 323 12.30 5.91 -22.55
CA ASN A 323 11.43 5.24 -21.59
C ASN A 323 9.97 5.48 -21.94
N ALA A 324 9.21 4.40 -22.06
CA ALA A 324 7.78 4.43 -22.19
C ALA A 324 7.15 3.75 -20.97
N LYS A 325 5.93 4.14 -20.66
CA LYS A 325 5.12 3.47 -19.64
C LYS A 325 3.78 3.08 -20.22
N ARG A 326 3.30 1.94 -19.76
CA ARG A 326 1.99 1.40 -20.12
C ARG A 326 1.29 0.95 -18.87
N MET A 327 -0.03 1.05 -18.88
CA MET A 327 -0.85 0.71 -17.74
C MET A 327 -1.90 -0.30 -18.14
N TYR A 328 -2.08 -1.30 -17.30
CA TYR A 328 -3.01 -2.40 -17.50
C TYR A 328 -3.93 -2.52 -16.29
N GLY A 329 -5.24 -2.46 -16.51
CA GLY A 329 -6.23 -2.74 -15.48
C GLY A 329 -6.45 -4.26 -15.38
N LEU A 330 -6.23 -4.83 -14.22
CA LEU A 330 -6.56 -6.21 -13.93
C LEU A 330 -8.00 -6.32 -13.42
N GLU A 331 -8.58 -7.52 -13.50
CA GLU A 331 -9.90 -7.76 -12.92
C GLU A 331 -9.87 -7.58 -11.39
N PRO A 332 -10.96 -7.08 -10.79
CA PRO A 332 -11.05 -6.96 -9.33
C PRO A 332 -10.97 -8.32 -8.66
N TYR A 333 -10.38 -8.32 -7.49
CA TYR A 333 -10.36 -9.44 -6.56
C TYR A 333 -11.66 -9.39 -5.72
N TYR A 334 -12.55 -10.36 -5.92
CA TYR A 334 -13.90 -10.32 -5.35
C TYR A 334 -13.91 -10.51 -3.83
N GLY A 335 -13.05 -11.38 -3.33
CA GLY A 335 -12.93 -11.59 -1.88
C GLY A 335 -12.53 -10.33 -1.13
N LYS A 336 -11.64 -9.50 -1.71
CA LYS A 336 -11.27 -8.21 -1.12
C LYS A 336 -12.44 -7.22 -1.15
N LEU A 337 -13.13 -7.11 -2.28
CA LEU A 337 -14.30 -6.23 -2.38
C LEU A 337 -15.37 -6.61 -1.35
N MET A 338 -15.62 -7.91 -1.18
CA MET A 338 -16.54 -8.41 -0.16
C MET A 338 -16.02 -8.09 1.24
N ALA A 339 -14.75 -8.38 1.54
CA ALA A 339 -14.18 -8.16 2.86
C ALA A 339 -14.19 -6.69 3.27
N ASP A 340 -13.84 -5.79 2.36
CA ASP A 340 -13.85 -4.34 2.60
C ASP A 340 -15.28 -3.85 2.91
N GLU A 341 -16.29 -4.27 2.14
CA GLU A 341 -17.68 -3.88 2.36
C GLU A 341 -18.27 -4.52 3.63
N VAL A 342 -17.90 -5.78 3.92
CA VAL A 342 -18.29 -6.43 5.19
C VAL A 342 -17.69 -5.69 6.38
N ALA A 343 -16.42 -5.32 6.31
CA ALA A 343 -15.75 -4.58 7.38
C ALA A 343 -16.41 -3.22 7.62
N GLU A 344 -16.76 -2.49 6.57
CA GLU A 344 -17.46 -1.21 6.66
C GLU A 344 -18.83 -1.38 7.35
N ARG A 345 -19.66 -2.32 6.88
CA ARG A 345 -20.97 -2.60 7.47
C ARG A 345 -20.88 -3.12 8.90
N MET A 346 -19.88 -3.94 9.21
CA MET A 346 -19.65 -4.44 10.57
C MET A 346 -19.23 -3.29 11.49
N ASN A 347 -18.37 -2.39 11.05
CA ASN A 347 -17.96 -1.22 11.83
C ASN A 347 -19.18 -0.35 12.18
N GLU A 348 -20.09 -0.12 11.22
CA GLU A 348 -21.33 0.61 11.50
C GLU A 348 -22.26 -0.17 12.48
N TRP A 349 -22.39 -1.48 12.30
CA TRP A 349 -23.23 -2.31 13.17
C TRP A 349 -22.68 -2.39 14.60
N LEU A 350 -21.38 -2.34 14.79
CA LEU A 350 -20.71 -2.36 16.09
C LEU A 350 -20.85 -1.03 16.86
N LYS A 351 -21.22 0.06 16.21
CA LYS A 351 -21.45 1.34 16.88
C LYS A 351 -22.70 1.29 17.77
N MET A 352 -22.64 2.00 18.88
CA MET A 352 -23.80 2.21 19.72
C MET A 352 -24.78 3.14 19.02
N MET A 353 -26.06 2.77 18.99
CA MET A 353 -27.08 3.57 18.31
C MET A 353 -27.48 4.79 19.16
N PRO A 354 -27.85 5.91 18.55
CA PRO A 354 -28.36 7.07 19.29
C PRO A 354 -29.52 6.71 20.21
N GLY A 355 -29.36 6.94 21.52
CA GLY A 355 -30.35 6.61 22.52
C GLY A 355 -30.39 5.14 22.98
N GLU A 356 -29.50 4.29 22.48
CA GLU A 356 -29.35 2.91 22.93
C GLU A 356 -28.70 2.87 24.33
N SER A 357 -29.29 2.11 25.26
CA SER A 357 -28.62 1.90 26.55
C SER A 357 -27.47 0.89 26.41
N MET A 358 -26.50 0.95 27.34
CA MET A 358 -25.39 -0.01 27.34
C MET A 358 -25.89 -1.46 27.46
N ALA A 359 -26.99 -1.71 28.18
CA ALA A 359 -27.57 -3.04 28.34
C ALA A 359 -28.17 -3.54 27.02
N ASP A 360 -28.87 -2.66 26.27
CA ASP A 360 -29.44 -2.98 24.96
C ASP A 360 -28.31 -3.19 23.93
N TYR A 361 -27.28 -2.34 23.97
CA TYR A 361 -26.09 -2.49 23.15
C TYR A 361 -25.41 -3.85 23.34
N GLN A 362 -25.14 -4.27 24.59
CA GLN A 362 -24.56 -5.58 24.89
C GLN A 362 -25.47 -6.76 24.50
N ALA A 363 -26.77 -6.58 24.58
CA ALA A 363 -27.72 -7.59 24.11
C ALA A 363 -27.68 -7.73 22.58
N ARG A 364 -27.51 -6.61 21.85
CA ARG A 364 -27.39 -6.57 20.39
C ARG A 364 -26.00 -7.00 19.90
N VAL A 365 -24.93 -6.55 20.57
CA VAL A 365 -23.54 -6.76 20.18
C VAL A 365 -22.85 -7.71 21.17
N ASN A 366 -22.81 -8.98 20.79
CA ASN A 366 -22.11 -10.06 21.50
C ASN A 366 -21.52 -11.04 20.51
N ASP A 367 -20.65 -11.95 20.93
CA ASP A 367 -19.92 -12.86 20.02
C ASP A 367 -20.86 -13.67 19.10
N LYS A 368 -21.99 -14.12 19.63
CA LYS A 368 -22.95 -14.89 18.84
C LYS A 368 -23.64 -14.05 17.76
N THR A 369 -24.12 -12.87 18.13
CA THR A 369 -24.80 -11.96 17.21
C THR A 369 -23.82 -11.37 16.20
N ARG A 370 -22.59 -11.08 16.62
CA ARG A 370 -21.49 -10.60 15.77
C ARG A 370 -21.21 -11.60 14.64
N ALA A 371 -20.99 -12.88 14.97
CA ALA A 371 -20.72 -13.89 13.96
C ALA A 371 -21.91 -14.10 13.00
N ALA A 372 -23.14 -14.06 13.53
CA ALA A 372 -24.34 -14.17 12.70
C ALA A 372 -24.51 -12.96 11.75
N GLN A 373 -24.25 -11.76 12.24
CA GLN A 373 -24.36 -10.53 11.46
C GLN A 373 -23.31 -10.45 10.35
N GLN A 374 -22.06 -10.83 10.68
CA GLN A 374 -20.99 -10.91 9.68
C GLN A 374 -21.37 -11.86 8.54
N ARG A 375 -21.86 -13.07 8.88
CA ARG A 375 -22.30 -14.02 7.85
C ARG A 375 -23.47 -13.50 7.00
N LEU A 376 -24.38 -12.76 7.62
CA LEU A 376 -25.48 -12.15 6.89
C LEU A 376 -24.95 -11.15 5.84
N PHE A 377 -24.02 -10.30 6.22
CA PHE A 377 -23.40 -9.36 5.30
C PHE A 377 -22.59 -10.05 4.20
N GLU A 378 -21.81 -11.08 4.53
CA GLU A 378 -21.08 -11.87 3.55
C GLU A 378 -22.04 -12.50 2.51
N ASP A 379 -23.15 -13.07 2.94
CA ASP A 379 -24.16 -13.67 2.06
C ASP A 379 -24.81 -12.64 1.14
N GLU A 380 -25.15 -11.48 1.67
CA GLU A 380 -25.78 -10.40 0.89
C GLU A 380 -24.80 -9.82 -0.15
N ILE A 381 -23.58 -9.53 0.27
CA ILE A 381 -22.58 -8.87 -0.59
C ILE A 381 -22.11 -9.84 -1.68
N SER A 382 -21.75 -11.07 -1.32
CA SER A 382 -21.33 -12.07 -2.30
C SER A 382 -22.43 -12.39 -3.31
N THR A 383 -23.68 -12.45 -2.87
CA THR A 383 -24.84 -12.65 -3.75
C THR A 383 -25.03 -11.46 -4.70
N ASN A 384 -24.90 -10.23 -4.21
CA ASN A 384 -24.99 -9.02 -5.04
C ASN A 384 -23.87 -8.97 -6.08
N LEU A 385 -22.63 -9.27 -5.68
CA LEU A 385 -21.48 -9.33 -6.60
C LEU A 385 -21.71 -10.40 -7.67
N ALA A 386 -22.12 -11.61 -7.28
CA ALA A 386 -22.37 -12.70 -8.21
C ALA A 386 -23.47 -12.37 -9.21
N ASN A 387 -24.60 -11.83 -8.75
CA ASN A 387 -25.72 -11.44 -9.63
C ASN A 387 -25.34 -10.38 -10.68
N ASN A 388 -24.38 -9.52 -10.37
CA ASN A 388 -23.88 -8.52 -11.32
C ASN A 388 -22.89 -9.08 -12.34
N LEU A 389 -22.25 -10.20 -12.05
CA LEU A 389 -21.10 -10.71 -12.81
C LEU A 389 -21.37 -12.05 -13.49
N LEU A 390 -22.25 -12.88 -12.88
CA LEU A 390 -22.53 -14.23 -13.38
C LEU A 390 -23.84 -14.27 -14.17
N SER A 391 -23.81 -15.02 -15.27
CA SER A 391 -25.01 -15.45 -15.98
C SER A 391 -25.21 -16.94 -15.69
N MET A 392 -26.35 -17.33 -15.16
CA MET A 392 -26.75 -18.74 -14.96
C MET A 392 -27.04 -19.46 -16.28
N SER A 393 -26.46 -19.01 -17.37
CA SER A 393 -26.59 -19.63 -18.71
C SER A 393 -25.64 -20.83 -18.87
N ALA A 394 -26.03 -21.78 -19.69
CA ALA A 394 -25.28 -23.00 -20.01
C ALA A 394 -25.12 -23.98 -18.84
N VAL A 395 -26.23 -24.47 -18.34
CA VAL A 395 -26.29 -25.57 -17.40
C VAL A 395 -26.26 -26.91 -18.15
N THR A 396 -25.32 -27.79 -17.77
CA THR A 396 -25.28 -29.17 -18.27
C THR A 396 -25.53 -30.15 -17.13
N LEU A 397 -26.05 -31.35 -17.48
CA LEU A 397 -26.33 -32.39 -16.50
C LEU A 397 -25.18 -33.40 -16.51
N GLY A 398 -24.57 -33.61 -15.35
CA GLY A 398 -23.47 -34.52 -15.13
C GLY A 398 -23.91 -35.91 -14.69
N LYS A 399 -23.14 -36.54 -13.84
CA LYS A 399 -23.39 -37.90 -13.36
C LYS A 399 -24.44 -37.92 -12.25
N TYR A 400 -25.20 -39.02 -12.20
CA TYR A 400 -26.13 -39.28 -11.09
C TYR A 400 -25.54 -40.32 -10.13
N ASP A 401 -25.39 -39.94 -8.89
CA ASP A 401 -25.04 -40.83 -7.78
C ASP A 401 -26.31 -41.49 -7.22
N ARG A 402 -26.54 -42.74 -7.59
CA ARG A 402 -27.71 -43.48 -7.15
C ARG A 402 -27.71 -43.76 -5.64
N ALA A 403 -26.56 -43.92 -5.03
CA ALA A 403 -26.45 -44.26 -3.62
C ALA A 403 -26.91 -43.10 -2.74
N ASN A 404 -26.56 -41.88 -3.15
CA ASN A 404 -26.89 -40.66 -2.40
C ASN A 404 -28.04 -39.86 -3.02
N GLN A 405 -28.60 -40.30 -4.14
CA GLN A 405 -29.63 -39.62 -4.93
C GLN A 405 -29.25 -38.18 -5.29
N LEU A 406 -28.01 -37.98 -5.76
CA LEU A 406 -27.47 -36.69 -6.12
C LEU A 406 -27.19 -36.61 -7.62
N LEU A 407 -27.73 -35.59 -8.26
CA LEU A 407 -27.43 -35.24 -9.67
C LEU A 407 -26.41 -34.12 -9.73
N GLU A 408 -25.33 -34.37 -10.42
CA GLU A 408 -24.34 -33.34 -10.72
C GLU A 408 -24.91 -32.35 -11.77
N VAL A 409 -24.83 -31.08 -11.45
CA VAL A 409 -25.26 -30.00 -12.32
C VAL A 409 -24.08 -29.05 -12.54
N ASP A 410 -23.61 -28.97 -13.77
CA ASP A 410 -22.42 -28.26 -14.16
C ASP A 410 -22.76 -26.86 -14.68
N PHE A 411 -21.94 -25.89 -14.32
CA PHE A 411 -22.02 -24.51 -14.78
C PHE A 411 -20.74 -24.13 -15.52
N THR A 412 -20.86 -23.20 -16.48
CA THR A 412 -19.70 -22.75 -17.28
C THR A 412 -18.68 -21.97 -16.41
N ASN A 413 -19.15 -21.17 -15.46
CA ASN A 413 -18.32 -20.19 -14.73
C ASN A 413 -18.31 -20.41 -13.21
N MET A 414 -18.80 -21.54 -12.74
CA MET A 414 -18.84 -21.87 -11.32
C MET A 414 -18.60 -23.37 -11.11
N PRO A 415 -18.20 -23.80 -9.91
CA PRO A 415 -18.15 -25.22 -9.56
C PRO A 415 -19.52 -25.90 -9.72
N SER A 416 -19.48 -27.17 -10.10
CA SER A 416 -20.66 -28.02 -10.18
C SER A 416 -21.33 -28.17 -8.81
N ILE A 417 -22.65 -28.32 -8.81
CA ILE A 417 -23.39 -28.65 -7.61
C ILE A 417 -23.93 -30.08 -7.64
N LEU A 418 -24.16 -30.64 -6.47
CA LEU A 418 -24.82 -31.93 -6.30
C LEU A 418 -26.27 -31.71 -5.84
N LEU A 419 -27.19 -31.71 -6.79
CA LEU A 419 -28.62 -31.47 -6.54
C LEU A 419 -29.28 -32.75 -6.02
N PRO A 420 -29.96 -32.73 -4.86
CA PRO A 420 -30.74 -33.87 -4.40
C PRO A 420 -31.94 -34.12 -5.32
N VAL A 421 -31.92 -35.24 -6.04
CA VAL A 421 -32.97 -35.65 -6.97
C VAL A 421 -33.37 -37.11 -6.70
N PRO A 422 -34.61 -37.39 -6.32
CA PRO A 422 -35.09 -38.78 -6.16
C PRO A 422 -34.93 -39.58 -7.46
N GLU A 423 -34.56 -40.85 -7.36
CA GLU A 423 -34.34 -41.71 -8.56
C GLU A 423 -35.61 -41.80 -9.43
N THR A 424 -36.79 -41.72 -8.80
CA THR A 424 -38.08 -41.72 -9.51
C THR A 424 -38.26 -40.53 -10.46
N ASP A 425 -37.58 -39.43 -10.20
CA ASP A 425 -37.71 -38.18 -10.95
C ASP A 425 -36.59 -38.02 -12.00
N LEU A 426 -35.54 -38.85 -11.92
CA LEU A 426 -34.35 -38.76 -12.76
C LEU A 426 -34.67 -38.75 -14.26
N GLY A 427 -35.67 -39.52 -14.70
CA GLY A 427 -36.07 -39.57 -16.11
C GLY A 427 -36.54 -38.24 -16.70
N SER A 428 -36.87 -37.26 -15.87
CA SER A 428 -37.24 -35.90 -16.31
C SER A 428 -36.05 -34.92 -16.42
N PHE A 429 -34.88 -35.34 -16.01
CA PHE A 429 -33.64 -34.53 -16.12
C PHE A 429 -32.90 -34.94 -17.39
N THR A 430 -33.36 -34.44 -18.53
CA THR A 430 -32.82 -34.77 -19.85
C THR A 430 -32.07 -33.58 -20.47
N ASN A 431 -32.37 -32.35 -20.05
CA ASN A 431 -31.78 -31.14 -20.56
C ASN A 431 -31.61 -30.12 -19.42
N GLY A 432 -30.40 -29.51 -19.31
CA GLY A 432 -30.10 -28.46 -18.34
C GLY A 432 -30.94 -27.19 -18.54
N ASP A 433 -31.37 -26.89 -19.75
CA ASP A 433 -32.21 -25.72 -20.08
C ASP A 433 -33.63 -25.80 -19.46
N ASP A 434 -34.05 -26.98 -19.01
CA ASP A 434 -35.30 -27.15 -18.30
C ASP A 434 -35.23 -26.74 -16.83
N LEU A 435 -34.02 -26.49 -16.33
CA LEU A 435 -33.82 -26.07 -14.93
C LEU A 435 -33.86 -24.53 -14.82
N GLN A 436 -34.69 -24.08 -13.87
CA GLN A 436 -34.79 -22.68 -13.48
C GLN A 436 -34.35 -22.51 -12.03
N PHE A 437 -33.36 -21.63 -11.81
CA PHE A 437 -32.84 -21.34 -10.49
C PHE A 437 -33.50 -20.07 -9.95
N SER A 438 -33.96 -20.13 -8.69
CA SER A 438 -34.51 -19.00 -7.96
C SER A 438 -33.96 -18.97 -6.53
N ASP A 439 -34.07 -17.81 -5.90
CA ASP A 439 -33.56 -17.56 -4.55
C ASP A 439 -32.04 -17.92 -4.39
N ALA A 440 -31.30 -17.81 -5.47
CA ALA A 440 -29.90 -18.18 -5.48
C ALA A 440 -29.08 -17.33 -4.52
N LYS A 441 -28.24 -17.99 -3.71
CA LYS A 441 -27.22 -17.36 -2.86
C LYS A 441 -25.86 -17.89 -3.25
N TYR A 442 -24.88 -17.01 -3.23
CA TYR A 442 -23.52 -17.32 -3.64
C TYR A 442 -22.53 -17.07 -2.53
N GLY A 443 -21.47 -17.85 -2.49
CA GLY A 443 -20.27 -17.64 -1.70
C GLY A 443 -19.10 -17.31 -2.60
N ILE A 444 -18.04 -16.78 -2.02
CA ILE A 444 -16.74 -16.60 -2.67
C ILE A 444 -15.77 -17.59 -2.02
N MET A 445 -15.19 -18.46 -2.85
CA MET A 445 -14.22 -19.46 -2.41
C MET A 445 -12.85 -18.82 -2.12
N PRO A 446 -11.98 -19.49 -1.35
CA PRO A 446 -10.61 -19.01 -1.11
C PRO A 446 -9.79 -18.75 -2.37
N ASN A 447 -10.13 -19.39 -3.49
CA ASN A 447 -9.52 -19.18 -4.81
C ASN A 447 -10.20 -18.06 -5.62
N ASP A 448 -10.96 -17.20 -4.98
CA ASP A 448 -11.68 -16.07 -5.58
C ASP A 448 -12.70 -16.43 -6.67
N ASN A 449 -13.18 -17.67 -6.70
CA ASN A 449 -14.28 -18.08 -7.56
C ASN A 449 -15.59 -18.02 -6.79
N PHE A 450 -16.67 -17.69 -7.50
CA PHE A 450 -18.01 -17.83 -6.93
C PHE A 450 -18.43 -19.29 -6.88
N GLU A 451 -19.17 -19.66 -5.85
CA GLU A 451 -19.89 -20.93 -5.77
C GLU A 451 -21.36 -20.68 -5.44
N LEU A 452 -22.24 -21.52 -5.96
CA LEU A 452 -23.64 -21.53 -5.55
C LEU A 452 -23.75 -22.25 -4.20
N ILE A 453 -24.29 -21.59 -3.18
CA ILE A 453 -24.44 -22.18 -1.83
C ILE A 453 -25.89 -22.54 -1.49
N TYR A 454 -26.84 -21.89 -2.18
CA TYR A 454 -28.28 -22.19 -2.01
C TYR A 454 -29.03 -21.84 -3.27
N ALA A 455 -29.99 -22.67 -3.68
CA ALA A 455 -30.95 -22.33 -4.73
C ALA A 455 -32.17 -23.23 -4.67
N LYS A 456 -33.31 -22.70 -5.08
CA LYS A 456 -34.46 -23.47 -5.47
C LYS A 456 -34.40 -23.74 -6.97
N VAL A 457 -34.42 -25.02 -7.34
CA VAL A 457 -34.28 -25.48 -8.73
C VAL A 457 -35.61 -26.04 -9.19
N TYR A 458 -36.28 -25.33 -10.10
CA TYR A 458 -37.51 -25.78 -10.72
C TYR A 458 -37.22 -26.50 -12.02
N ASN A 459 -37.69 -27.73 -12.18
CA ASN A 459 -37.60 -28.49 -13.44
C ASN A 459 -38.92 -28.38 -14.22
N LYS A 460 -38.85 -27.70 -15.36
CA LYS A 460 -39.99 -27.49 -16.26
C LYS A 460 -40.57 -28.82 -16.82
N ALA A 461 -39.72 -29.81 -17.01
CA ALA A 461 -40.11 -31.08 -17.62
C ALA A 461 -41.10 -31.92 -16.75
N ASN A 462 -40.98 -31.78 -15.42
CA ASN A 462 -41.86 -32.52 -14.48
C ASN A 462 -42.66 -31.60 -13.54
N GLY A 463 -42.47 -30.29 -13.59
CA GLY A 463 -43.17 -29.30 -12.78
C GLY A 463 -42.84 -29.34 -11.28
N LYS A 464 -41.71 -29.97 -10.89
CA LYS A 464 -41.29 -30.09 -9.49
C LYS A 464 -40.14 -29.12 -9.18
N SER A 465 -40.07 -28.78 -7.88
CA SER A 465 -38.94 -27.97 -7.35
C SER A 465 -38.07 -28.83 -6.44
N TYR A 466 -36.78 -28.63 -6.56
CA TYR A 466 -35.73 -29.28 -5.77
C TYR A 466 -34.94 -28.22 -5.03
N LEU A 467 -34.46 -28.56 -3.84
CA LEU A 467 -33.67 -27.62 -3.03
C LEU A 467 -32.21 -28.04 -3.03
N PHE A 468 -31.37 -27.13 -3.47
CA PHE A 468 -29.93 -27.20 -3.21
C PHE A 468 -29.64 -26.32 -1.99
N ASP A 469 -29.11 -26.93 -0.93
CA ASP A 469 -28.76 -26.23 0.30
C ASP A 469 -27.42 -26.74 0.82
N ASN A 470 -26.43 -25.87 0.72
CA ASN A 470 -25.06 -26.09 1.17
C ASN A 470 -24.61 -25.02 2.18
N LEU A 471 -25.59 -24.32 2.78
CA LEU A 471 -25.28 -23.19 3.70
C LEU A 471 -24.39 -23.59 4.89
N GLU A 472 -24.54 -24.82 5.39
CA GLU A 472 -23.75 -25.32 6.53
C GLU A 472 -22.32 -25.73 6.13
N ARG A 473 -22.08 -26.01 4.84
CA ARG A 473 -20.78 -26.47 4.32
C ARG A 473 -20.00 -25.37 3.59
N ARG A 474 -20.58 -24.18 3.53
CA ARG A 474 -19.88 -23.07 2.87
C ARG A 474 -18.52 -22.81 3.51
N PRO A 475 -17.54 -22.35 2.74
CA PRO A 475 -16.25 -21.96 3.26
C PRO A 475 -16.40 -21.02 4.44
N LEU A 476 -15.50 -21.13 5.41
CA LEU A 476 -15.36 -20.12 6.44
C LEU A 476 -15.09 -18.78 5.76
N SER A 477 -15.58 -17.73 6.40
CA SER A 477 -15.43 -16.35 6.00
C SER A 477 -14.11 -16.07 5.30
N PHE A 478 -14.17 -15.32 4.21
CA PHE A 478 -12.99 -14.85 3.47
C PHE A 478 -12.17 -13.84 4.27
N MET A 479 -12.69 -13.36 5.38
CA MET A 479 -11.95 -12.55 6.33
C MET A 479 -10.80 -13.39 6.90
N GLU A 480 -9.58 -12.99 6.63
CA GLU A 480 -8.38 -13.64 7.14
C GLU A 480 -8.52 -13.83 8.65
N GLY A 481 -8.58 -15.07 9.08
CA GLY A 481 -8.53 -15.64 10.41
C GLY A 481 -8.98 -14.80 11.63
N ASP A 482 -9.15 -15.43 12.76
CA ASP A 482 -9.46 -14.78 14.06
C ASP A 482 -8.45 -13.68 14.48
N ASP A 483 -7.31 -13.60 13.79
CA ASP A 483 -6.22 -12.67 14.10
C ASP A 483 -6.59 -11.19 13.91
N ASN A 484 -7.58 -10.88 13.08
CA ASN A 484 -8.04 -9.50 12.85
C ASN A 484 -9.23 -9.09 13.72
N VAL A 485 -9.76 -10.01 14.50
CA VAL A 485 -10.94 -9.75 15.33
C VAL A 485 -10.52 -9.08 16.65
N VAL A 486 -10.92 -7.84 16.86
CA VAL A 486 -10.78 -7.14 18.14
C VAL A 486 -11.81 -7.73 19.13
N SER A 487 -11.40 -7.99 20.38
CA SER A 487 -12.32 -8.53 21.39
C SER A 487 -13.46 -7.55 21.68
N LEU A 488 -14.65 -8.08 21.98
CA LEU A 488 -15.81 -7.23 22.29
C LEU A 488 -15.62 -6.38 23.54
N GLU A 489 -14.81 -6.83 24.49
CA GLU A 489 -14.47 -6.05 25.69
C GLU A 489 -13.74 -4.76 25.31
N ILE A 490 -12.78 -4.84 24.40
CA ILE A 490 -12.04 -3.68 23.90
C ILE A 490 -12.96 -2.77 23.07
N ILE A 491 -13.84 -3.35 22.22
CA ILE A 491 -14.82 -2.56 21.46
C ILE A 491 -15.80 -1.85 22.39
N GLN A 492 -16.29 -2.51 23.42
CA GLN A 492 -17.18 -1.89 24.41
C GLN A 492 -16.46 -0.78 25.21
N GLN A 493 -15.20 -1.01 25.58
CA GLN A 493 -14.38 0.03 26.17
C GLN A 493 -14.23 1.23 25.24
N GLN A 494 -13.94 1.00 23.96
CA GLN A 494 -13.84 2.06 22.95
C GLN A 494 -15.15 2.87 22.85
N GLN A 495 -16.32 2.21 22.84
CA GLN A 495 -17.60 2.91 22.79
C GLN A 495 -17.83 3.81 24.01
N MET A 496 -17.47 3.35 25.21
CA MET A 496 -17.55 4.20 26.43
C MET A 496 -16.60 5.39 26.35
N GLU A 497 -15.44 5.21 25.79
CA GLU A 497 -14.45 6.28 25.60
C GLU A 497 -14.88 7.27 24.54
N GLU A 498 -15.49 6.80 23.47
CA GLU A 498 -16.08 7.66 22.43
C GLU A 498 -17.18 8.57 23.03
N MET A 499 -18.02 8.04 23.91
CA MET A 499 -19.01 8.88 24.64
C MET A 499 -18.34 9.99 25.42
N LYS A 500 -17.25 9.72 26.14
CA LYS A 500 -16.50 10.75 26.87
C LYS A 500 -15.87 11.79 25.94
N LEU A 501 -15.33 11.35 24.78
CA LEU A 501 -14.83 12.28 23.78
C LEU A 501 -15.92 13.19 23.24
N GLN A 502 -17.13 12.67 23.05
CA GLN A 502 -18.27 13.48 22.63
C GLN A 502 -18.69 14.48 23.70
N GLU A 503 -18.64 14.12 24.98
CA GLU A 503 -18.89 15.04 26.10
C GLU A 503 -17.85 16.19 26.13
N ILE A 504 -16.56 15.86 26.04
CA ILE A 504 -15.48 16.87 25.95
C ILE A 504 -15.69 17.78 24.74
N ARG A 505 -15.96 17.17 23.59
CA ARG A 505 -16.24 17.90 22.34
C ARG A 505 -17.39 18.89 22.54
N GLN A 506 -18.51 18.45 23.11
CA GLN A 506 -19.68 19.30 23.33
C GLN A 506 -19.36 20.46 24.25
N GLN A 507 -18.66 20.22 25.35
CA GLN A 507 -18.27 21.27 26.30
C GLN A 507 -17.39 22.35 25.64
N VAL A 508 -16.37 21.94 24.90
CA VAL A 508 -15.46 22.87 24.20
C VAL A 508 -16.20 23.65 23.11
N ILE A 509 -17.10 23.00 22.37
CA ILE A 509 -17.90 23.68 21.32
C ILE A 509 -18.83 24.72 21.96
N GLU A 510 -19.52 24.39 23.04
CA GLU A 510 -20.40 25.32 23.75
C GLU A 510 -19.62 26.53 24.29
N GLU A 511 -18.44 26.32 24.85
CA GLU A 511 -17.56 27.38 25.29
C GLU A 511 -17.10 28.27 24.13
N ALA A 512 -16.62 27.68 23.04
CA ALA A 512 -16.16 28.40 21.84
C ALA A 512 -17.30 29.23 21.21
N LYS A 513 -18.53 28.70 21.17
CA LYS A 513 -19.72 29.44 20.72
C LYS A 513 -20.06 30.60 21.66
N SER A 514 -20.01 30.40 22.95
CA SER A 514 -20.25 31.43 23.95
C SER A 514 -19.28 32.61 23.84
N GLN A 515 -18.06 32.33 23.41
CA GLN A 515 -16.98 33.29 23.18
C GLN A 515 -17.00 33.88 21.74
N ASN A 516 -17.94 33.48 20.90
CA ASN A 516 -18.04 33.84 19.46
C ASN A 516 -16.75 33.45 18.66
N VAL A 517 -16.06 32.40 19.03
CA VAL A 517 -14.92 31.86 18.28
C VAL A 517 -15.40 31.08 17.07
N ILE A 518 -16.49 30.33 17.24
CA ILE A 518 -17.20 29.59 16.18
C ILE A 518 -18.70 29.79 16.31
N SER A 519 -19.45 29.47 15.26
CA SER A 519 -20.92 29.50 15.26
C SER A 519 -21.52 28.11 15.10
N ASP A 520 -22.84 28.03 14.91
CA ASP A 520 -23.56 26.78 14.63
C ASP A 520 -23.22 26.18 13.25
N HIS A 521 -22.51 26.94 12.41
CA HIS A 521 -22.09 26.52 11.07
C HIS A 521 -20.72 25.78 11.05
N THR A 522 -20.05 25.66 12.19
CA THR A 522 -18.85 24.87 12.38
C THR A 522 -19.20 23.54 13.06
N ASN A 523 -18.92 22.43 12.37
CA ASN A 523 -19.04 21.08 12.89
C ASN A 523 -17.65 20.49 13.12
N ILE A 524 -17.34 20.10 14.36
CA ILE A 524 -16.10 19.43 14.71
C ILE A 524 -16.43 17.97 14.97
N THR A 525 -15.70 17.04 14.36
CA THR A 525 -15.88 15.58 14.51
C THR A 525 -14.68 14.96 15.18
N VAL A 526 -14.95 13.95 16.02
CA VAL A 526 -13.96 13.13 16.68
C VAL A 526 -14.37 11.69 16.46
N ASP A 527 -13.54 10.93 15.76
CA ASP A 527 -13.76 9.52 15.46
C ASP A 527 -12.65 8.70 16.10
N SER A 528 -12.98 7.56 16.69
CA SER A 528 -12.01 6.65 17.28
C SER A 528 -12.23 5.22 16.80
N LYS A 529 -11.15 4.45 16.68
CA LYS A 529 -11.22 3.02 16.39
C LYS A 529 -10.03 2.28 17.00
N VAL A 530 -10.22 0.98 17.22
CA VAL A 530 -9.15 0.05 17.55
C VAL A 530 -8.83 -0.76 16.31
N SER A 531 -7.55 -0.78 15.92
CA SER A 531 -7.09 -1.53 14.77
C SER A 531 -6.00 -2.54 15.16
N PRO A 532 -6.09 -3.80 14.70
CA PRO A 532 -5.01 -4.75 14.85
C PRO A 532 -3.89 -4.45 13.84
N GLU A 533 -2.66 -4.60 14.28
CA GLU A 533 -1.45 -4.50 13.45
C GLU A 533 -0.45 -5.58 13.89
N TYR A 534 0.53 -5.90 13.07
CA TYR A 534 1.63 -6.77 13.47
C TYR A 534 2.90 -5.95 13.68
N ASP A 535 3.57 -6.19 14.81
CA ASP A 535 4.84 -5.55 15.10
C ASP A 535 5.97 -6.14 14.21
N ALA A 536 7.16 -5.56 14.31
CA ALA A 536 8.33 -6.02 13.58
C ALA A 536 8.77 -7.47 13.92
N ASN A 537 8.26 -8.04 15.00
CA ASN A 537 8.53 -9.41 15.43
C ASN A 537 7.42 -10.39 14.97
N GLY A 538 6.39 -9.88 14.31
CA GLY A 538 5.21 -10.64 13.91
C GLY A 538 4.21 -10.87 15.04
N ASN A 539 4.34 -10.19 16.18
CA ASN A 539 3.35 -10.26 17.24
C ASN A 539 2.18 -9.34 16.89
N ARG A 540 0.98 -9.84 17.15
CA ARG A 540 -0.23 -9.02 17.02
C ARG A 540 -0.24 -7.94 18.10
N ILE A 541 -0.43 -6.71 17.70
CA ILE A 541 -0.61 -5.55 18.56
C ILE A 541 -1.94 -4.88 18.26
N LEU A 542 -2.47 -4.15 19.23
CA LEU A 542 -3.67 -3.36 19.04
C LEU A 542 -3.32 -1.88 19.17
N ASN A 543 -3.71 -1.12 18.16
CA ASN A 543 -3.52 0.31 18.12
C ASN A 543 -4.84 1.01 18.44
N TYR A 544 -4.77 2.13 19.15
CA TYR A 544 -5.89 3.03 19.32
C TYR A 544 -5.70 4.23 18.40
N GLU A 545 -6.64 4.43 17.51
CA GLU A 545 -6.62 5.52 16.54
C GLU A 545 -7.70 6.54 16.88
N VAL A 546 -7.34 7.82 16.91
CA VAL A 546 -8.28 8.93 17.14
C VAL A 546 -8.04 10.01 16.10
N LYS A 547 -9.10 10.40 15.40
CA LYS A 547 -9.07 11.41 14.35
C LYS A 547 -9.93 12.59 14.75
N PHE A 548 -9.35 13.78 14.67
CA PHE A 548 -10.02 15.06 14.89
C PHE A 548 -10.07 15.83 13.58
N SER A 549 -11.26 16.25 13.20
CA SER A 549 -11.48 17.06 12.01
C SER A 549 -12.60 18.06 12.22
N TYR A 550 -12.74 19.00 11.29
CA TYR A 550 -13.84 19.96 11.32
C TYR A 550 -14.28 20.32 9.91
N GLU A 551 -15.51 20.78 9.82
CA GLU A 551 -16.09 21.36 8.61
C GLU A 551 -16.80 22.64 8.97
N VAL A 552 -16.65 23.66 8.11
CA VAL A 552 -17.37 24.94 8.24
C VAL A 552 -18.21 25.11 6.98
N GLU A 553 -19.47 25.52 7.14
CA GLU A 553 -20.32 25.79 6.00
C GLU A 553 -19.67 26.85 5.09
N PRO A 554 -19.73 26.72 3.75
CA PRO A 554 -18.96 27.55 2.82
C PRO A 554 -19.16 29.05 2.99
N GLU A 555 -20.36 29.47 3.38
CA GLU A 555 -20.71 30.87 3.56
C GLU A 555 -20.02 31.50 4.78
N PHE A 556 -19.69 30.69 5.79
CA PHE A 556 -19.07 31.12 7.06
C PHE A 556 -17.57 30.81 7.13
N SER A 557 -17.08 29.98 6.25
CA SER A 557 -15.70 29.48 6.28
C SER A 557 -14.63 30.59 6.12
N VAL A 558 -14.97 31.74 5.54
CA VAL A 558 -14.04 32.89 5.44
C VAL A 558 -13.73 33.51 6.82
N VAL A 559 -14.65 33.39 7.76
CA VAL A 559 -14.56 34.01 9.09
C VAL A 559 -14.04 32.99 10.13
N GLU A 560 -14.53 31.76 10.05
CA GLU A 560 -14.30 30.73 11.07
C GLU A 560 -13.15 29.77 10.73
N ASP A 561 -12.72 29.72 9.46
CA ASP A 561 -11.60 28.92 8.99
C ASP A 561 -10.42 29.79 8.52
N PHE A 562 -9.40 29.19 7.91
CA PHE A 562 -8.24 29.93 7.42
C PHE A 562 -8.61 30.91 6.29
N GLY A 563 -8.38 32.18 6.51
CA GLY A 563 -8.47 33.20 5.47
C GLY A 563 -7.43 33.01 4.35
N PRO A 564 -7.55 33.71 3.21
CA PRO A 564 -6.57 33.64 2.13
C PRO A 564 -5.16 33.99 2.61
N GLY A 565 -4.20 33.07 2.36
CA GLY A 565 -2.81 33.26 2.75
C GLY A 565 -2.51 33.08 4.24
N LYS A 566 -3.51 32.73 5.05
CA LYS A 566 -3.38 32.49 6.48
C LYS A 566 -2.95 31.05 6.77
N TYR A 567 -2.08 30.87 7.79
CA TYR A 567 -1.52 29.57 8.14
C TYR A 567 -1.30 29.36 9.65
N HIS A 568 -1.39 30.41 10.49
CA HIS A 568 -1.32 30.25 11.93
C HIS A 568 -2.63 29.68 12.48
N VAL A 569 -2.54 28.71 13.38
CA VAL A 569 -3.71 28.00 13.90
C VAL A 569 -4.70 28.95 14.60
N ASP A 570 -4.22 29.95 15.29
CA ASP A 570 -5.02 30.99 15.94
C ASP A 570 -5.76 31.94 14.96
N GLU A 571 -5.43 31.87 13.68
CA GLU A 571 -6.15 32.57 12.62
C GLU A 571 -7.39 31.83 12.12
N SER A 572 -7.66 30.62 12.65
CA SER A 572 -8.87 29.81 12.40
C SER A 572 -9.54 29.45 13.71
N GLY A 573 -10.75 29.95 13.93
CA GLY A 573 -11.55 29.61 15.12
C GLY A 573 -11.91 28.13 15.16
N ALA A 574 -12.25 27.53 14.01
CA ALA A 574 -12.56 26.12 13.89
C ALA A 574 -11.33 25.23 14.24
N ALA A 575 -10.16 25.56 13.68
CA ALA A 575 -8.92 24.82 13.96
C ALA A 575 -8.52 24.95 15.43
N SER A 576 -8.59 26.15 16.00
CA SER A 576 -8.28 26.41 17.42
C SER A 576 -9.22 25.65 18.34
N SER A 577 -10.53 25.61 18.05
CA SER A 577 -11.52 24.87 18.82
C SER A 577 -11.31 23.37 18.72
N MET A 578 -11.00 22.82 17.55
CA MET A 578 -10.64 21.42 17.38
C MET A 578 -9.41 21.06 18.21
N LEU A 579 -8.36 21.88 18.20
CA LEU A 579 -7.13 21.63 18.97
C LEU A 579 -7.33 21.81 20.49
N ALA A 580 -8.31 22.62 20.90
CA ALA A 580 -8.71 22.68 22.32
C ALA A 580 -9.31 21.35 22.79
N ILE A 581 -10.14 20.68 21.94
CA ILE A 581 -10.66 19.34 22.24
C ILE A 581 -9.51 18.31 22.35
N VAL A 582 -8.52 18.36 21.45
CA VAL A 582 -7.33 17.50 21.50
C VAL A 582 -6.59 17.69 22.83
N LYS A 583 -6.42 18.93 23.26
CA LYS A 583 -5.75 19.26 24.53
C LYS A 583 -6.53 18.72 25.71
N GLU A 584 -7.81 19.03 25.82
CA GLU A 584 -8.65 18.56 26.95
C GLU A 584 -8.69 17.03 27.01
N ALA A 585 -8.80 16.35 25.87
CA ALA A 585 -8.79 14.90 25.79
C ALA A 585 -7.46 14.32 26.35
N PHE A 586 -6.32 14.73 25.81
CA PHE A 586 -5.03 14.09 26.12
C PHE A 586 -4.33 14.63 27.38
N GLU A 587 -4.69 15.80 27.87
CA GLU A 587 -4.30 16.23 29.21
C GLU A 587 -5.25 15.68 30.30
N GLY A 588 -6.44 15.16 29.92
CA GLY A 588 -7.46 14.61 30.79
C GLY A 588 -7.61 13.08 30.68
N ASP A 589 -8.82 12.64 30.36
CA ASP A 589 -9.27 11.24 30.45
C ASP A 589 -8.51 10.26 29.54
N PHE A 590 -7.97 10.73 28.41
CA PHE A 590 -7.23 9.90 27.45
C PHE A 590 -5.73 9.80 27.73
N ALA A 591 -5.25 10.41 28.82
CA ALA A 591 -3.86 10.26 29.27
C ALA A 591 -3.47 8.79 29.54
N GLN A 592 -4.43 7.91 29.78
CA GLN A 592 -4.19 6.47 29.95
C GLN A 592 -3.54 5.77 28.74
N TYR A 593 -3.76 6.28 27.52
CA TYR A 593 -3.12 5.77 26.30
C TYR A 593 -1.71 6.30 26.12
N ILE A 594 -1.32 7.30 26.87
CA ILE A 594 0.00 7.91 26.82
C ILE A 594 0.94 7.13 27.72
N LYS A 595 1.72 6.25 27.09
CA LYS A 595 2.69 5.38 27.79
C LYS A 595 4.10 5.83 27.45
N ASP A 596 4.94 6.01 28.48
CA ASP A 596 6.31 6.51 28.33
C ASP A 596 7.12 5.66 27.34
N GLY A 597 7.71 6.31 26.35
CA GLY A 597 8.54 5.68 25.33
C GLY A 597 7.82 4.80 24.31
N LYS A 598 6.51 4.58 24.43
CA LYS A 598 5.73 3.90 23.39
C LYS A 598 5.62 4.76 22.14
N LYS A 599 5.47 4.11 21.00
CA LYS A 599 5.38 4.78 19.70
C LYS A 599 4.02 5.45 19.53
N LEU A 600 4.05 6.69 19.06
CA LEU A 600 2.87 7.44 18.63
C LEU A 600 3.07 7.89 17.17
N ARG A 601 2.17 7.53 16.29
CA ARG A 601 2.14 8.09 14.92
C ARG A 601 1.13 9.24 14.90
N VAL A 602 1.54 10.39 14.39
CA VAL A 602 0.70 11.57 14.25
C VAL A 602 0.66 11.99 12.79
N ASN A 603 -0.45 11.74 12.13
CA ASN A 603 -0.69 12.17 10.77
C ASN A 603 -1.41 13.52 10.80
N ILE A 604 -0.80 14.55 10.23
CA ILE A 604 -1.36 15.89 10.20
C ILE A 604 -1.67 16.26 8.75
N TYR A 605 -2.95 16.42 8.48
CA TYR A 605 -3.45 16.80 7.17
C TYR A 605 -3.57 18.32 7.10
N GLY A 606 -2.85 18.93 6.17
CA GLY A 606 -2.99 20.34 5.85
C GLY A 606 -3.56 20.50 4.45
N THR A 607 -4.58 21.33 4.30
CA THR A 607 -5.18 21.56 2.98
C THR A 607 -5.11 23.02 2.54
N ALA A 608 -5.13 23.22 1.23
CA ALA A 608 -5.23 24.53 0.59
C ALA A 608 -6.17 24.44 -0.62
N ASP A 609 -6.79 25.55 -0.96
CA ASP A 609 -7.65 25.67 -2.14
C ASP A 609 -6.85 26.04 -3.41
N ALA A 610 -7.51 25.99 -4.58
CA ALA A 610 -6.91 26.34 -5.87
C ALA A 610 -6.70 27.85 -6.10
N THR A 611 -6.87 28.71 -5.09
CA THR A 611 -6.64 30.14 -5.25
C THR A 611 -5.16 30.41 -5.47
N PRO A 612 -4.73 30.97 -6.62
CA PRO A 612 -3.32 31.16 -6.90
C PRO A 612 -2.70 32.24 -6.03
N ILE A 613 -1.48 31.99 -5.57
CA ILE A 613 -0.67 32.98 -4.86
C ILE A 613 -0.01 33.87 -5.90
N ILE A 614 -0.58 35.06 -6.12
CA ILE A 614 -0.10 36.01 -7.14
C ILE A 614 1.21 36.70 -6.71
N ARG A 615 1.39 36.91 -5.41
CA ARG A 615 2.58 37.52 -4.83
C ARG A 615 3.08 36.66 -3.70
N THR A 616 4.41 36.55 -3.58
CA THR A 616 5.03 35.85 -2.46
C THR A 616 4.50 36.39 -1.13
N ILE A 617 3.96 35.51 -0.29
CA ILE A 617 3.53 35.83 1.06
C ILE A 617 4.75 35.68 1.97
N ALA A 618 5.00 36.65 2.82
CA ALA A 618 6.09 36.55 3.77
C ALA A 618 5.83 35.41 4.77
N TYR A 619 6.83 34.57 4.98
CA TYR A 619 6.82 33.57 6.03
C TYR A 619 7.64 34.11 7.21
N ASP A 620 7.06 34.12 8.39
CA ASP A 620 7.68 34.69 9.60
C ASP A 620 8.69 33.74 10.30
N GLY A 621 8.77 32.49 9.82
CA GLY A 621 9.66 31.50 10.40
C GLY A 621 9.16 30.88 11.70
N ALA A 622 7.89 31.08 12.10
CA ALA A 622 7.33 30.62 13.36
C ALA A 622 7.46 29.11 13.60
N TYR A 623 7.51 28.32 12.54
CA TYR A 623 7.59 26.85 12.61
C TYR A 623 8.95 26.30 12.14
N GLY A 624 9.95 27.19 11.94
CA GLY A 624 11.27 26.86 11.38
C GLY A 624 11.29 26.88 9.85
N ASP A 625 12.48 26.80 9.29
CA ASP A 625 12.67 26.71 7.84
C ASP A 625 12.58 25.25 7.39
N PHE A 626 11.78 24.98 6.36
CA PHE A 626 11.61 23.69 5.73
C PHE A 626 12.41 23.64 4.44
N GLU A 627 13.35 22.70 4.35
CA GLU A 627 14.17 22.46 3.16
C GLU A 627 13.97 21.02 2.70
N ASP A 628 13.29 20.82 1.55
CA ASP A 628 12.93 19.51 1.01
C ASP A 628 12.25 18.61 2.07
N GLU A 629 11.32 19.22 2.87
CA GLU A 629 10.60 18.48 3.89
C GLU A 629 9.75 17.38 3.26
N PRO A 630 9.93 16.11 3.68
CA PRO A 630 9.16 15.00 3.14
C PRO A 630 7.68 15.12 3.56
N VAL A 631 6.80 15.19 2.59
CA VAL A 631 5.36 15.22 2.79
C VAL A 631 4.68 14.20 1.88
N ARG A 632 3.51 13.69 2.28
CA ARG A 632 2.65 12.93 1.38
C ARG A 632 1.68 13.88 0.69
N GLN A 633 1.75 13.94 -0.64
CA GLN A 633 0.84 14.73 -1.45
C GLN A 633 0.19 13.81 -2.50
N ASN A 634 -1.15 13.75 -2.52
CA ASN A 634 -1.88 12.83 -3.40
C ASN A 634 -1.39 11.36 -3.30
N GLY A 635 -1.10 10.89 -2.08
CA GLY A 635 -0.58 9.54 -1.82
C GLY A 635 0.90 9.34 -2.14
N GLN A 636 1.58 10.32 -2.74
CA GLN A 636 3.00 10.25 -3.10
C GLN A 636 3.85 11.05 -2.13
N LEU A 637 5.05 10.56 -1.83
CA LEU A 637 6.06 11.31 -1.10
C LEU A 637 6.69 12.35 -2.04
N THR A 638 6.73 13.60 -1.58
CA THR A 638 7.36 14.72 -2.27
C THR A 638 8.06 15.64 -1.28
N GLY A 639 9.01 16.46 -1.73
CA GLY A 639 9.67 17.45 -0.88
C GLY A 639 9.07 18.84 -1.07
N ILE A 640 8.81 19.51 0.03
CA ILE A 640 8.36 20.92 0.03
C ILE A 640 9.42 21.79 0.70
N THR A 641 9.78 22.90 0.03
CA THR A 641 10.69 23.91 0.57
C THR A 641 9.93 25.20 0.83
N VAL A 642 9.95 25.68 2.08
CA VAL A 642 9.48 27.01 2.46
C VAL A 642 10.33 27.55 3.61
N THR A 643 10.93 28.71 3.43
CA THR A 643 11.82 29.33 4.42
C THR A 643 11.44 30.78 4.66
N SER A 644 11.86 31.32 5.78
CA SER A 644 11.72 32.77 6.08
C SER A 644 12.33 33.68 5.01
N LYS A 645 13.32 33.19 4.25
CA LYS A 645 13.96 33.94 3.14
C LYS A 645 13.17 33.83 1.85
N THR A 646 12.63 32.65 1.51
CA THR A 646 11.94 32.42 0.24
C THR A 646 10.49 32.84 0.27
N GLY A 647 9.87 32.86 1.44
CA GLY A 647 8.44 33.08 1.62
C GLY A 647 7.60 31.96 1.00
N ILE A 648 6.29 32.18 0.98
CA ILE A 648 5.29 31.24 0.48
C ILE A 648 4.92 31.66 -0.95
N LYS A 649 5.07 30.75 -1.90
CA LYS A 649 4.84 30.99 -3.34
C LYS A 649 3.76 30.10 -3.93
N GLU A 650 3.48 28.96 -3.28
CA GLU A 650 2.61 27.90 -3.79
C GLU A 650 1.67 27.37 -2.68
N ASN A 651 0.50 26.90 -3.08
CA ASN A 651 -0.51 26.38 -2.16
C ASN A 651 -0.04 25.18 -1.32
N PRO A 652 0.77 24.22 -1.82
CA PRO A 652 1.34 23.18 -0.98
C PRO A 652 2.15 23.69 0.21
N GLN A 653 2.84 24.81 0.05
CA GLN A 653 3.59 25.44 1.13
C GLN A 653 2.66 26.00 2.23
N LEU A 654 1.53 26.62 1.85
CA LEU A 654 0.49 27.02 2.82
C LEU A 654 -0.08 25.83 3.57
N ALA A 655 -0.39 24.77 2.87
CA ALA A 655 -0.93 23.55 3.46
C ALA A 655 0.07 22.92 4.45
N LEU A 656 1.36 22.88 4.09
CA LEU A 656 2.43 22.43 5.00
C LEU A 656 2.52 23.30 6.26
N LEU A 657 2.47 24.63 6.11
CA LEU A 657 2.60 25.53 7.26
C LEU A 657 1.37 25.42 8.21
N ARG A 658 0.16 25.20 7.69
CA ARG A 658 -1.02 24.87 8.53
C ARG A 658 -0.80 23.60 9.32
N ALA A 659 -0.31 22.53 8.67
CA ALA A 659 0.02 21.28 9.33
C ALA A 659 1.16 21.44 10.35
N ALA A 660 2.18 22.23 10.04
CA ALA A 660 3.27 22.54 10.96
C ALA A 660 2.81 23.33 12.19
N GLY A 661 1.80 24.21 12.02
CA GLY A 661 1.17 24.91 13.13
C GLY A 661 0.49 23.97 14.12
N VAL A 662 -0.15 22.91 13.64
CA VAL A 662 -0.71 21.84 14.48
C VAL A 662 0.39 21.14 15.27
N ARG A 663 1.47 20.69 14.61
CA ARG A 663 2.60 20.06 15.29
C ARG A 663 3.17 20.96 16.38
N ASN A 664 3.35 22.24 16.07
CA ASN A 664 3.85 23.22 17.03
C ASN A 664 2.89 23.35 18.23
N PHE A 665 1.58 23.42 17.98
CA PHE A 665 0.57 23.45 19.04
C PHE A 665 0.65 22.21 19.94
N LEU A 666 0.69 21.01 19.34
CA LEU A 666 0.76 19.75 20.09
C LEU A 666 1.99 19.70 20.99
N GLN A 667 3.16 20.03 20.45
CA GLN A 667 4.42 20.00 21.19
C GLN A 667 4.47 21.00 22.35
N ASN A 668 3.82 22.16 22.22
CA ASN A 668 3.87 23.22 23.24
C ASN A 668 2.70 23.18 24.23
N ASN A 669 1.54 22.68 23.82
CA ASN A 669 0.29 22.79 24.61
C ASN A 669 -0.28 21.45 25.09
N VAL A 670 0.21 20.31 24.55
CA VAL A 670 -0.22 18.97 24.97
C VAL A 670 1.00 18.19 25.47
N GLN A 671 1.43 18.54 26.68
CA GLN A 671 2.71 18.08 27.23
C GLN A 671 2.76 16.57 27.43
N ASN A 672 1.62 15.95 27.76
CA ASN A 672 1.53 14.51 27.92
C ASN A 672 1.98 13.74 26.69
N LEU A 673 1.68 14.21 25.48
CA LEU A 673 2.12 13.56 24.23
C LEU A 673 3.65 13.53 24.07
N ASN A 674 4.37 14.48 24.65
CA ASN A 674 5.83 14.53 24.61
C ASN A 674 6.51 13.38 25.39
N ARG A 675 5.77 12.62 26.20
CA ARG A 675 6.26 11.42 26.89
C ARG A 675 6.39 10.21 25.97
N MET A 676 5.73 10.25 24.83
CA MET A 676 5.77 9.19 23.82
C MET A 676 6.85 9.44 22.76
N ASN A 677 7.23 8.40 22.05
CA ASN A 677 8.09 8.53 20.88
C ASN A 677 7.22 8.89 19.66
N ALA A 678 6.96 10.20 19.50
CA ALA A 678 6.05 10.69 18.48
C ALA A 678 6.73 10.85 17.11
N ASP A 679 6.12 10.22 16.09
CA ASP A 679 6.49 10.33 14.69
C ASP A 679 5.44 11.17 13.95
N TYR A 680 5.81 12.38 13.53
CA TYR A 680 4.93 13.33 12.88
C TYR A 680 5.05 13.23 11.34
N ASN A 681 3.93 13.01 10.68
CA ASN A 681 3.82 12.91 9.23
C ASN A 681 2.93 14.02 8.69
N TYR A 682 3.40 14.75 7.69
CA TYR A 682 2.61 15.75 7.00
C TYR A 682 1.96 15.15 5.75
N ILE A 683 0.64 15.30 5.67
CA ILE A 683 -0.16 14.90 4.52
C ILE A 683 -0.79 16.16 3.95
N ILE A 684 -0.43 16.46 2.71
CA ILE A 684 -0.77 17.73 2.08
C ILE A 684 -1.74 17.48 0.93
N ASP A 685 -2.82 18.23 0.92
CA ASP A 685 -3.78 18.20 -0.16
C ASP A 685 -4.07 19.63 -0.66
N VAL A 686 -4.15 19.77 -1.99
CA VAL A 686 -4.52 21.02 -2.63
C VAL A 686 -5.74 20.75 -3.51
N SER A 687 -6.87 21.32 -3.12
CA SER A 687 -8.12 21.17 -3.88
C SER A 687 -7.97 21.73 -5.30
N GLU A 688 -8.67 21.15 -6.25
CA GLU A 688 -8.84 21.71 -7.60
C GLU A 688 -9.83 22.88 -7.62
N ASP A 689 -10.66 23.00 -6.56
CA ASP A 689 -11.66 24.04 -6.39
C ASP A 689 -11.15 25.18 -5.52
N ARG A 690 -11.76 26.36 -5.69
CA ARG A 690 -11.48 27.55 -4.89
C ARG A 690 -12.51 27.69 -3.79
N GLY A 691 -12.08 28.12 -2.64
CA GLY A 691 -12.96 28.45 -1.53
C GLY A 691 -12.36 28.12 -0.17
N SER A 692 -12.85 28.81 0.84
CA SER A 692 -12.37 28.65 2.21
C SER A 692 -12.68 27.27 2.78
N ALA A 693 -13.75 26.61 2.34
CA ALA A 693 -14.09 25.25 2.74
C ALA A 693 -12.98 24.20 2.45
N PHE A 694 -12.02 24.55 1.60
CA PHE A 694 -10.87 23.69 1.29
C PHE A 694 -9.57 24.08 2.02
N ARG A 695 -9.65 24.94 3.04
CA ARG A 695 -8.50 25.47 3.79
C ARG A 695 -8.57 25.02 5.24
N ARG A 696 -8.40 23.73 5.50
CA ARG A 696 -8.60 23.14 6.81
C ARG A 696 -7.40 22.29 7.26
N ILE A 697 -7.46 21.84 8.49
CA ILE A 697 -6.54 20.85 9.06
C ILE A 697 -7.34 19.67 9.62
N THR A 698 -6.69 18.52 9.67
CA THR A 698 -7.16 17.31 10.36
C THR A 698 -5.97 16.71 11.06
N VAL A 699 -6.17 16.11 12.22
CA VAL A 699 -5.11 15.39 12.93
C VAL A 699 -5.58 14.01 13.34
N GLU A 700 -4.75 13.02 13.08
CA GLU A 700 -4.99 11.62 13.42
C GLU A 700 -3.83 11.11 14.28
N PHE A 701 -4.17 10.51 15.39
CA PHE A 701 -3.24 9.91 16.35
C PHE A 701 -3.40 8.39 16.28
N THR A 702 -2.29 7.67 16.16
CA THR A 702 -2.25 6.22 16.33
C THR A 702 -1.34 5.89 17.51
N PHE A 703 -1.94 5.50 18.61
CA PHE A 703 -1.24 5.01 19.81
C PHE A 703 -0.92 3.54 19.58
N VAL A 704 0.35 3.21 19.40
CA VAL A 704 0.80 1.88 18.99
C VAL A 704 0.95 0.98 20.22
N ASP A 705 0.32 -0.21 20.17
CA ASP A 705 0.43 -1.26 21.21
C ASP A 705 0.09 -0.75 22.61
N VAL A 706 -1.11 -0.23 22.78
CA VAL A 706 -1.55 0.41 24.03
C VAL A 706 -2.56 -0.40 24.85
N PHE A 707 -3.05 -1.52 24.32
CA PHE A 707 -3.97 -2.44 25.01
C PHE A 707 -3.26 -3.61 25.67
#